data_fc7249187b3662ff550d7e3540c9ab5f
#
_entry.id   fc7249187b3662ff550d7e3540c9ab5f
#
_cell.length_a   1.000
_cell.length_b   1.000
_cell.length_c   1.000
_cell.angle_alpha   90.00
_cell.angle_beta   90.00
_cell.angle_gamma   90.00
#
_symmetry.space_group_name_H-M   'P 1'
#
loop_
_entity.id
_entity.type
_entity.pdbx_description
1 polymer ?
#
loop_
_entity_poly.entity_id
_entity_poly.type
_entity_poly.pdbx_seq_one_letter_code
_entity_poly.pdbx_strand_id
1 'polypeptide(L)'
;MIRSMYSAVSGLKGHQTRMDVVGNNIANVNTTGFKASRVTFADMISQNLSGASSPTGTIGGVNPKQIGLGMSVAATDLLYTNGSVQQTGKNTDVAISRGDGLFIVSRGEQKYYTRNGAFSFDAEGNLTLPSTGLYVQGYMANNGVIAIAGDNTTKIRIPAGKSMKATITQTASYTKNLNATTPGYEVANILVRYADGTSGTTASYTPTETGKLILTLANGKRVYLGSTAAEQHVGQRLASTTPSAPLYTSKITSVTAQTGGTVDLKLALDGTNPSSPIGFYTPGTPPAAVTMPVTLSGLTSGTYMYGDTYNISGSITAATSVAGTSNVDLTLGTDNNITPGTAIIVRVPRPTTFTYAIGDKYTGQLKISEIDAHTGAIVTTEDGNNLPVNAVTIGAITPAPASGNLEITAARQTYSRFADTTDEVIQSITRESLYEFGGRTVSSVVLNTKSGTSIDGLVGKSYAQNDTFYPSVTTTIAVYDSLGAKHSVPVVFTKASNNKWTLSLGSGGDSFSIHEADGTTTTIALTKTDLKFDTSGSYISGSAGLSLSYENGAAPQQVAINLAAITQYSGTSTIAADSDGNAAGTLSNVDIDSQGVITGTYTNGVRQKEAQIAMAQFNNPSGLTKLGGNLYQESNNTGTRTISGAADIGTELTTSALEMANVDLADQFSDMIITQRGFQSNSKMITVSDEMLETLINMKR
;
A
#
# COMPACT_ATOMS: atom_id res chain seq x y z
N MET A 1 -53.68 -8.07 65.29
CA MET A 1 -53.01 -6.75 65.16
C MET A 1 -51.51 -6.86 64.95
N ILE A 2 -50.76 -7.58 65.86
CA ILE A 2 -49.29 -7.73 65.70
C ILE A 2 -48.90 -8.34 64.29
N ARG A 3 -49.66 -9.33 63.80
CA ARG A 3 -49.42 -9.95 62.48
C ARG A 3 -49.60 -8.96 61.33
N SER A 4 -50.64 -8.10 61.37
CA SER A 4 -50.87 -7.07 60.37
C SER A 4 -49.77 -6.03 60.35
N MET A 5 -49.20 -5.66 61.51
CA MET A 5 -48.01 -4.81 61.60
C MET A 5 -46.79 -5.44 60.93
N TYR A 6 -46.50 -6.72 61.20
CA TYR A 6 -45.36 -7.41 60.55
C TYR A 6 -45.56 -7.53 59.06
N SER A 7 -46.77 -7.81 58.56
CA SER A 7 -47.08 -7.82 57.14
C SER A 7 -46.89 -6.43 56.52
N ALA A 8 -47.30 -5.36 57.18
CA ALA A 8 -47.13 -3.99 56.75
C ALA A 8 -45.63 -3.56 56.70
N VAL A 9 -44.86 -3.95 57.75
CA VAL A 9 -43.42 -3.70 57.82
C VAL A 9 -42.66 -4.42 56.65
N SER A 10 -43.03 -5.70 56.40
CA SER A 10 -42.46 -6.41 55.27
C SER A 10 -42.79 -5.74 53.93
N GLY A 11 -44.04 -5.26 53.77
CA GLY A 11 -44.47 -4.47 52.61
C GLY A 11 -43.71 -3.16 52.46
N LEU A 12 -43.49 -2.42 53.56
CA LEU A 12 -42.68 -1.20 53.55
C LEU A 12 -41.27 -1.46 53.07
N LYS A 13 -40.59 -2.48 53.62
CA LYS A 13 -39.22 -2.85 53.18
C LYS A 13 -39.18 -3.24 51.70
N GLY A 14 -40.14 -4.02 51.23
CA GLY A 14 -40.21 -4.40 49.82
C GLY A 14 -40.44 -3.21 48.91
N HIS A 15 -41.36 -2.30 49.24
CA HIS A 15 -41.59 -1.08 48.45
C HIS A 15 -40.42 -0.12 48.50
N GLN A 16 -39.68 -0.04 49.64
CA GLN A 16 -38.44 0.73 49.71
C GLN A 16 -37.41 0.19 48.72
N THR A 17 -37.13 -1.12 48.73
CA THR A 17 -36.22 -1.73 47.78
C THR A 17 -36.63 -1.46 46.30
N ARG A 18 -37.93 -1.54 45.99
CA ARG A 18 -38.44 -1.19 44.66
C ARG A 18 -38.22 0.27 44.32
N MET A 19 -38.42 1.18 45.28
CA MET A 19 -38.17 2.61 45.12
C MET A 19 -36.71 2.88 44.81
N ASP A 20 -35.78 2.21 45.51
CA ASP A 20 -34.33 2.34 45.29
C ASP A 20 -33.94 1.89 43.88
N VAL A 21 -34.52 0.78 43.38
CA VAL A 21 -34.27 0.26 42.02
C VAL A 21 -34.86 1.18 40.97
N VAL A 22 -36.10 1.67 41.11
CA VAL A 22 -36.73 2.60 40.20
C VAL A 22 -35.94 3.92 40.16
N GLY A 23 -35.53 4.44 41.32
CA GLY A 23 -34.70 5.64 41.42
C GLY A 23 -33.36 5.47 40.70
N ASN A 24 -32.72 4.32 40.84
CA ASN A 24 -31.50 3.99 40.12
C ASN A 24 -31.71 3.91 38.61
N ASN A 25 -32.80 3.31 38.12
CA ASN A 25 -33.15 3.28 36.69
C ASN A 25 -33.34 4.67 36.13
N ILE A 26 -34.09 5.54 36.79
CA ILE A 26 -34.32 6.93 36.37
C ILE A 26 -33.01 7.71 36.33
N ALA A 27 -32.15 7.59 37.34
CA ALA A 27 -30.88 8.27 37.42
C ALA A 27 -29.95 7.89 36.24
N ASN A 28 -30.08 6.70 35.69
CA ASN A 28 -29.22 6.15 34.63
C ASN A 28 -29.88 6.13 33.26
N VAL A 29 -30.99 6.85 33.05
CA VAL A 29 -31.70 6.87 31.75
C VAL A 29 -30.80 7.38 30.57
N ASN A 30 -29.90 8.31 30.85
CA ASN A 30 -28.95 8.84 29.90
C ASN A 30 -27.58 8.13 29.91
N THR A 31 -27.44 7.05 30.65
CA THR A 31 -26.18 6.32 30.73
C THR A 31 -26.09 5.28 29.63
N THR A 32 -25.08 5.41 28.77
CA THR A 32 -24.88 4.50 27.62
C THR A 32 -24.67 3.05 28.07
N GLY A 33 -25.39 2.12 27.44
CA GLY A 33 -25.28 0.69 27.72
C GLY A 33 -25.83 0.26 29.08
N PHE A 34 -26.56 1.15 29.79
CA PHE A 34 -27.20 0.79 31.06
C PHE A 34 -28.37 -0.15 30.83
N LYS A 35 -28.49 -1.17 31.69
CA LYS A 35 -29.61 -2.11 31.70
C LYS A 35 -30.43 -1.90 32.99
N ALA A 36 -31.74 -1.69 32.78
CA ALA A 36 -32.71 -1.49 33.85
C ALA A 36 -32.78 -2.73 34.73
N SER A 37 -33.05 -2.52 36.02
CA SER A 37 -33.34 -3.58 36.97
C SER A 37 -34.81 -3.54 37.37
N ARG A 38 -35.39 -4.67 37.65
CA ARG A 38 -36.74 -4.77 38.22
C ARG A 38 -36.70 -5.59 39.50
N VAL A 39 -37.66 -5.31 40.40
CA VAL A 39 -37.85 -6.06 41.64
C VAL A 39 -39.08 -6.93 41.52
N THR A 40 -38.97 -8.20 41.85
CA THR A 40 -40.07 -9.13 41.94
C THR A 40 -40.33 -9.49 43.42
N PHE A 41 -41.59 -9.71 43.76
CA PHE A 41 -42.01 -10.02 45.11
C PHE A 41 -42.55 -11.44 45.21
N ALA A 42 -42.35 -12.05 46.35
CA ALA A 42 -42.96 -13.32 46.73
C ALA A 42 -43.72 -13.18 48.05
N ASP A 43 -44.77 -13.91 48.21
CA ASP A 43 -45.45 -14.04 49.49
C ASP A 43 -44.55 -14.76 50.48
N MET A 44 -44.66 -14.38 51.75
CA MET A 44 -44.04 -15.09 52.83
C MET A 44 -44.96 -16.27 53.28
N ILE A 45 -44.45 -17.07 54.20
CA ILE A 45 -45.17 -18.24 54.73
C ILE A 45 -46.61 -17.88 55.14
N SER A 46 -47.56 -18.65 54.67
CA SER A 46 -48.96 -18.57 55.12
C SER A 46 -49.22 -19.49 56.36
N GLN A 47 -49.74 -18.87 57.36
CA GLN A 47 -50.14 -19.65 58.60
C GLN A 47 -51.46 -20.32 58.33
N ASN A 48 -51.51 -21.63 58.55
CA ASN A 48 -52.71 -22.45 58.47
C ASN A 48 -53.54 -22.35 59.79
N LEU A 49 -54.73 -21.80 59.72
CA LEU A 49 -55.65 -21.70 60.85
C LEU A 49 -56.54 -22.94 60.99
N SER A 50 -56.95 -23.52 59.88
CA SER A 50 -57.63 -24.79 59.80
C SER A 50 -57.29 -25.54 58.54
N GLY A 51 -57.11 -26.85 58.63
CA GLY A 51 -56.85 -27.72 57.49
C GLY A 51 -58.10 -27.87 56.60
N ALA A 52 -57.85 -28.29 55.36
CA ALA A 52 -58.90 -28.71 54.44
C ALA A 52 -59.50 -30.07 54.94
N SER A 53 -60.76 -30.23 54.76
CA SER A 53 -61.39 -31.55 54.89
C SER A 53 -62.05 -32.01 53.59
N SER A 54 -61.93 -33.28 53.32
CA SER A 54 -62.57 -33.90 52.18
C SER A 54 -64.09 -33.99 52.35
N PRO A 55 -64.90 -33.92 51.30
CA PRO A 55 -66.28 -34.15 51.33
C PRO A 55 -66.60 -35.62 51.80
N THR A 56 -67.56 -35.80 52.67
CA THR A 56 -68.10 -37.06 53.00
C THR A 56 -69.55 -37.16 52.50
N GLY A 57 -70.14 -38.31 52.43
CA GLY A 57 -71.47 -38.53 51.84
C GLY A 57 -72.60 -37.68 52.43
N THR A 58 -72.40 -36.98 53.53
CA THR A 58 -73.37 -36.14 54.23
C THR A 58 -72.94 -34.70 54.43
N ILE A 59 -71.70 -34.36 54.25
CA ILE A 59 -71.15 -32.99 54.47
C ILE A 59 -70.16 -32.65 53.32
N GLY A 60 -70.32 -31.44 52.77
CA GLY A 60 -69.39 -30.93 51.76
C GLY A 60 -67.97 -30.68 52.31
N GLY A 61 -66.94 -30.75 51.45
CA GLY A 61 -65.56 -30.44 51.81
C GLY A 61 -65.39 -28.98 52.27
N VAL A 62 -64.50 -28.76 53.20
CA VAL A 62 -64.15 -27.41 53.70
C VAL A 62 -62.78 -27.01 53.23
N ASN A 63 -62.65 -25.84 52.69
CA ASN A 63 -61.39 -25.29 52.25
C ASN A 63 -60.47 -24.88 53.41
N PRO A 64 -59.17 -24.91 53.24
CA PRO A 64 -58.22 -24.48 54.27
C PRO A 64 -58.39 -22.97 54.55
N LYS A 65 -58.30 -22.58 55.83
CA LYS A 65 -58.24 -21.17 56.24
C LYS A 65 -56.77 -20.81 56.51
N GLN A 66 -56.22 -19.92 55.65
CA GLN A 66 -54.82 -19.51 55.70
C GLN A 66 -54.70 -17.99 55.82
N ILE A 67 -53.71 -17.51 56.53
CA ILE A 67 -53.38 -16.08 56.62
C ILE A 67 -51.92 -15.92 56.23
N GLY A 68 -51.65 -15.10 55.23
CA GLY A 68 -50.30 -14.73 54.82
C GLY A 68 -49.62 -13.80 55.83
N LEU A 69 -48.32 -13.96 56.02
CA LEU A 69 -47.48 -13.19 56.95
C LEU A 69 -46.74 -12.04 56.36
N GLY A 70 -47.06 -11.66 55.10
CA GLY A 70 -46.43 -10.54 54.38
C GLY A 70 -45.73 -10.96 53.09
N MET A 71 -44.84 -10.13 52.62
CA MET A 71 -44.09 -10.34 51.38
C MET A 71 -42.59 -10.21 51.60
N SER A 72 -41.82 -10.81 50.71
CA SER A 72 -40.36 -10.64 50.60
C SER A 72 -39.98 -10.23 49.19
N VAL A 73 -38.82 -9.62 49.02
CA VAL A 73 -38.22 -9.43 47.70
C VAL A 73 -37.73 -10.80 47.24
N ALA A 74 -38.26 -11.29 46.12
CA ALA A 74 -37.88 -12.57 45.53
C ALA A 74 -36.58 -12.47 44.73
N ALA A 75 -36.51 -11.48 43.85
CA ALA A 75 -35.31 -11.23 43.04
C ALA A 75 -35.22 -9.76 42.62
N THR A 76 -34.02 -9.34 42.31
CA THR A 76 -33.76 -8.11 41.56
C THR A 76 -33.09 -8.50 40.24
N ASP A 77 -33.87 -8.52 39.17
CA ASP A 77 -33.44 -9.00 37.86
C ASP A 77 -32.92 -7.87 36.99
N LEU A 78 -31.93 -8.14 36.17
CA LEU A 78 -31.50 -7.26 35.09
C LEU A 78 -32.34 -7.54 33.84
N LEU A 79 -32.82 -6.48 33.21
CA LEU A 79 -33.54 -6.54 31.91
C LEU A 79 -32.54 -6.38 30.77
N TYR A 80 -32.26 -7.45 30.06
CA TYR A 80 -31.29 -7.45 28.95
C TYR A 80 -31.89 -7.10 27.59
N THR A 81 -33.06 -6.46 27.53
CA THR A 81 -33.60 -5.93 26.30
C THR A 81 -32.69 -4.84 25.73
N ASN A 82 -32.60 -4.74 24.38
CA ASN A 82 -31.80 -3.72 23.74
C ASN A 82 -32.40 -2.32 23.99
N GLY A 83 -31.52 -1.33 24.21
CA GLY A 83 -31.90 0.07 24.28
C GLY A 83 -32.03 0.67 22.89
N SER A 84 -32.51 1.93 22.81
CA SER A 84 -32.51 2.67 21.56
C SER A 84 -31.10 3.01 21.12
N VAL A 85 -30.86 3.01 19.80
CA VAL A 85 -29.58 3.36 19.21
C VAL A 85 -29.58 4.85 18.86
N GLN A 86 -28.61 5.59 19.39
CA GLN A 86 -28.40 7.01 19.10
C GLN A 86 -27.14 7.22 18.28
N GLN A 87 -27.28 7.89 17.13
CA GLN A 87 -26.13 8.24 16.27
C GLN A 87 -25.29 9.33 16.92
N THR A 88 -23.95 9.12 16.93
CA THR A 88 -22.97 10.06 17.49
C THR A 88 -22.08 10.70 16.43
N GLY A 89 -21.96 10.05 15.25
CA GLY A 89 -21.06 10.47 14.18
C GLY A 89 -19.57 10.19 14.43
N LYS A 90 -19.22 9.55 15.55
CA LYS A 90 -17.84 9.20 15.88
C LYS A 90 -17.56 7.75 15.44
N ASN A 91 -16.59 7.54 14.55
CA ASN A 91 -16.29 6.25 13.92
C ASN A 91 -15.92 5.13 14.90
N THR A 92 -15.46 5.47 16.11
CA THR A 92 -15.07 4.49 17.14
C THR A 92 -16.21 4.11 18.08
N ASP A 93 -17.36 4.79 17.99
CA ASP A 93 -18.53 4.44 18.79
C ASP A 93 -19.30 3.30 18.12
N VAL A 94 -19.66 2.28 18.91
CA VAL A 94 -20.33 1.07 18.42
C VAL A 94 -21.48 0.72 19.33
N ALA A 95 -22.69 0.68 18.79
CA ALA A 95 -23.87 0.23 19.50
C ALA A 95 -24.19 -1.24 19.17
N ILE A 96 -24.73 -1.97 20.13
CA ILE A 96 -25.35 -3.27 19.89
C ILE A 96 -26.83 -3.01 19.60
N SER A 97 -27.21 -3.14 18.32
CA SER A 97 -28.57 -2.89 17.86
C SER A 97 -29.49 -4.10 18.08
N ARG A 98 -28.92 -5.31 18.01
CA ARG A 98 -29.67 -6.55 18.17
C ARG A 98 -28.79 -7.65 18.76
N GLY A 99 -29.40 -8.50 19.57
CA GLY A 99 -28.72 -9.65 20.20
C GLY A 99 -28.25 -9.39 21.63
N ASP A 100 -27.78 -10.46 22.28
CA ASP A 100 -27.41 -10.47 23.69
C ASP A 100 -25.89 -10.39 23.93
N GLY A 101 -25.11 -10.12 22.90
CA GLY A 101 -23.67 -10.01 22.98
C GLY A 101 -23.19 -8.87 23.90
N LEU A 102 -22.02 -9.01 24.46
CA LEU A 102 -21.34 -8.02 25.30
C LEU A 102 -19.95 -7.77 24.76
N PHE A 103 -19.49 -6.53 24.78
CA PHE A 103 -18.09 -6.22 24.50
C PHE A 103 -17.20 -6.73 25.63
N ILE A 104 -16.05 -7.25 25.27
CA ILE A 104 -15.06 -7.74 26.22
C ILE A 104 -14.02 -6.66 26.45
N VAL A 105 -13.83 -6.26 27.69
CA VAL A 105 -12.79 -5.32 28.09
C VAL A 105 -11.93 -5.94 29.20
N SER A 106 -10.66 -5.58 29.28
CA SER A 106 -9.76 -6.20 30.24
C SER A 106 -8.87 -5.21 30.97
N ARG A 107 -8.47 -5.62 32.18
CA ARG A 107 -7.37 -5.03 32.96
C ARG A 107 -6.36 -6.13 33.26
N GLY A 108 -5.26 -6.17 32.50
CA GLY A 108 -4.34 -7.31 32.56
C GLY A 108 -5.04 -8.60 32.10
N GLU A 109 -4.99 -9.63 32.92
CA GLU A 109 -5.64 -10.92 32.64
C GLU A 109 -7.13 -10.97 32.96
N GLN A 110 -7.63 -10.02 33.79
CA GLN A 110 -9.04 -10.00 34.17
C GLN A 110 -9.90 -9.44 33.05
N LYS A 111 -10.90 -10.21 32.64
CA LYS A 111 -11.89 -9.82 31.61
C LYS A 111 -13.17 -9.34 32.30
N TYR A 112 -13.73 -8.28 31.72
CA TYR A 112 -15.01 -7.70 32.10
C TYR A 112 -15.86 -7.56 30.84
N TYR A 113 -17.15 -7.44 31.02
CA TYR A 113 -18.12 -7.37 29.94
C TYR A 113 -18.91 -6.08 30.05
N THR A 114 -19.24 -5.49 28.92
CA THR A 114 -19.98 -4.23 28.89
C THR A 114 -20.86 -4.10 27.65
N ARG A 115 -21.94 -3.32 27.76
CA ARG A 115 -22.73 -2.83 26.63
C ARG A 115 -22.32 -1.45 26.17
N ASN A 116 -21.46 -0.77 26.92
CA ASN A 116 -20.97 0.53 26.56
C ASN A 116 -19.91 0.42 25.45
N GLY A 117 -20.24 0.88 24.25
CA GLY A 117 -19.37 0.89 23.10
C GLY A 117 -18.76 2.26 22.77
N ALA A 118 -18.71 3.17 23.73
CA ALA A 118 -18.05 4.46 23.58
C ALA A 118 -16.53 4.27 23.65
N PHE A 119 -15.92 3.85 22.54
CA PHE A 119 -14.49 3.52 22.50
C PHE A 119 -13.65 4.70 21.99
N SER A 120 -12.36 4.69 22.35
CA SER A 120 -11.36 5.58 21.79
C SER A 120 -9.98 4.94 21.78
N PHE A 121 -9.12 5.38 20.88
CA PHE A 121 -7.72 5.00 20.88
C PHE A 121 -6.94 5.86 21.87
N ASP A 122 -6.06 5.23 22.63
CA ASP A 122 -5.10 5.93 23.50
C ASP A 122 -3.85 6.38 22.69
N ALA A 123 -2.90 7.03 23.35
CA ALA A 123 -1.68 7.52 22.74
C ALA A 123 -0.78 6.42 22.15
N GLU A 124 -0.92 5.18 22.60
CA GLU A 124 -0.19 4.03 22.09
C GLU A 124 -0.94 3.27 20.98
N GLY A 125 -2.17 3.72 20.66
CA GLY A 125 -3.05 3.09 19.68
C GLY A 125 -3.83 1.89 20.21
N ASN A 126 -3.95 1.72 21.54
CA ASN A 126 -4.83 0.70 22.08
C ASN A 126 -6.28 1.20 22.08
N LEU A 127 -7.21 0.35 21.68
CA LEU A 127 -8.64 0.65 21.77
C LEU A 127 -9.09 0.48 23.22
N THR A 128 -9.62 1.52 23.83
CA THR A 128 -9.96 1.59 25.25
C THR A 128 -11.39 2.07 25.46
N LEU A 129 -11.93 1.76 26.64
CA LEU A 129 -13.15 2.37 27.16
C LEU A 129 -12.74 3.58 28.01
N PRO A 130 -12.90 4.84 27.53
CA PRO A 130 -12.34 6.03 28.18
C PRO A 130 -12.79 6.25 29.62
N SER A 131 -14.02 5.82 29.95
CA SER A 131 -14.59 5.97 31.29
C SER A 131 -13.84 5.17 32.37
N THR A 132 -13.15 4.10 31.98
CA THR A 132 -12.49 3.18 32.92
C THR A 132 -11.02 2.88 32.58
N GLY A 133 -10.58 3.26 31.37
CA GLY A 133 -9.24 2.96 30.85
C GLY A 133 -8.99 1.48 30.57
N LEU A 134 -10.05 0.65 30.49
CA LEU A 134 -9.93 -0.77 30.16
C LEU A 134 -9.70 -0.98 28.68
N TYR A 135 -8.86 -1.97 28.33
CA TYR A 135 -8.56 -2.32 26.95
C TYR A 135 -9.66 -3.18 26.34
N VAL A 136 -10.13 -2.79 25.17
CA VAL A 136 -11.07 -3.60 24.38
C VAL A 136 -10.34 -4.81 23.82
N GLN A 137 -10.97 -5.99 23.98
CA GLN A 137 -10.43 -7.25 23.52
C GLN A 137 -10.95 -7.60 22.13
N GLY A 138 -10.11 -8.23 21.34
CA GLY A 138 -10.46 -8.67 20.00
C GLY A 138 -9.44 -9.60 19.39
N TYR A 139 -9.57 -9.80 18.11
CA TYR A 139 -8.67 -10.60 17.28
C TYR A 139 -7.89 -9.67 16.37
N MET A 140 -6.56 -9.67 16.50
CA MET A 140 -5.70 -8.88 15.62
C MET A 140 -5.56 -9.57 14.27
N ALA A 141 -5.59 -8.77 13.20
CA ALA A 141 -5.32 -9.29 11.87
C ALA A 141 -3.80 -9.48 11.63
N ASN A 142 -3.47 -10.53 10.92
CA ASN A 142 -2.14 -10.71 10.34
C ASN A 142 -2.24 -10.55 8.83
N ASN A 143 -1.61 -9.50 8.28
CA ASN A 143 -1.69 -9.16 6.86
C ASN A 143 -3.14 -9.11 6.32
N GLY A 144 -4.04 -8.48 7.06
CA GLY A 144 -5.45 -8.33 6.65
C GLY A 144 -6.33 -9.57 6.86
N VAL A 145 -5.78 -10.69 7.36
CA VAL A 145 -6.52 -11.91 7.68
C VAL A 145 -6.75 -11.98 9.19
N ILE A 146 -8.01 -12.08 9.59
CA ILE A 146 -8.41 -12.23 10.99
C ILE A 146 -8.69 -13.70 11.26
N ALA A 147 -8.00 -14.28 12.22
CA ALA A 147 -8.26 -15.62 12.72
C ALA A 147 -9.05 -15.53 14.02
N ILE A 148 -10.31 -15.99 14.02
CA ILE A 148 -11.14 -16.04 15.20
C ILE A 148 -10.75 -17.31 16.00
N ALA A 149 -10.18 -17.11 17.17
CA ALA A 149 -9.63 -18.18 18.01
C ALA A 149 -10.41 -18.36 19.33
N GLY A 150 -11.70 -18.10 19.36
CA GLY A 150 -12.56 -18.25 20.54
C GLY A 150 -12.05 -17.41 21.73
N ASP A 151 -11.73 -18.05 22.83
CA ASP A 151 -11.29 -17.40 24.08
C ASP A 151 -9.92 -16.71 24.00
N ASN A 152 -9.13 -16.97 22.98
CA ASN A 152 -7.80 -16.39 22.81
C ASN A 152 -7.87 -14.98 22.21
N THR A 153 -8.41 -14.07 22.97
CA THR A 153 -8.53 -12.66 22.63
C THR A 153 -7.35 -11.85 23.14
N THR A 154 -6.95 -10.84 22.39
CA THR A 154 -5.88 -9.91 22.77
C THR A 154 -6.39 -8.48 22.78
N LYS A 155 -5.66 -7.57 23.43
CA LYS A 155 -5.98 -6.14 23.33
C LYS A 155 -5.85 -5.67 21.90
N ILE A 156 -6.82 -4.91 21.41
CA ILE A 156 -6.76 -4.31 20.08
C ILE A 156 -5.78 -3.14 20.13
N ARG A 157 -4.73 -3.21 19.31
CA ARG A 157 -3.72 -2.15 19.22
C ARG A 157 -3.45 -1.77 17.76
N ILE A 158 -3.79 -0.55 17.41
CA ILE A 158 -3.59 0.03 16.08
C ILE A 158 -2.88 1.38 16.25
N PRO A 159 -1.54 1.41 16.24
CA PRO A 159 -0.79 2.65 16.43
C PRO A 159 -1.10 3.68 15.33
N ALA A 160 -1.25 4.93 15.71
CA ALA A 160 -1.39 6.01 14.76
C ALA A 160 -0.17 6.06 13.83
N GLY A 161 -0.38 6.27 12.54
CA GLY A 161 0.71 6.28 11.56
C GLY A 161 1.36 4.91 11.32
N LYS A 162 0.71 3.79 11.68
CA LYS A 162 1.19 2.44 11.35
C LYS A 162 1.57 2.38 9.88
N SER A 163 2.80 1.95 9.59
CA SER A 163 3.27 1.79 8.21
C SER A 163 2.82 0.46 7.63
N MET A 164 2.36 0.50 6.39
CA MET A 164 2.16 -0.66 5.53
C MET A 164 3.35 -0.76 4.58
N LYS A 165 3.95 -1.93 4.50
CA LYS A 165 5.01 -2.19 3.53
C LYS A 165 4.45 -2.21 2.11
N ALA A 166 5.29 -1.84 1.15
CA ALA A 166 4.97 -2.08 -0.25
C ALA A 166 4.81 -3.59 -0.51
N THR A 167 3.89 -3.90 -1.40
CA THR A 167 3.67 -5.27 -1.87
C THR A 167 3.96 -5.33 -3.35
N ILE A 168 4.89 -6.21 -3.73
CA ILE A 168 5.24 -6.45 -5.13
C ILE A 168 4.02 -7.01 -5.87
N THR A 169 3.80 -6.52 -7.09
CA THR A 169 2.72 -7.02 -7.94
C THR A 169 3.06 -8.42 -8.46
N GLN A 170 2.26 -9.41 -8.13
CA GLN A 170 2.39 -10.77 -8.65
C GLN A 170 1.37 -11.08 -9.72
N THR A 171 0.18 -10.52 -9.59
CA THR A 171 -0.95 -10.75 -10.49
C THR A 171 -1.60 -9.43 -10.89
N ALA A 172 -1.88 -9.29 -12.17
CA ALA A 172 -2.74 -8.24 -12.70
C ALA A 172 -3.97 -8.87 -13.35
N SER A 173 -5.13 -8.30 -13.14
CA SER A 173 -6.40 -8.83 -13.65
C SER A 173 -7.05 -7.83 -14.59
N TYR A 174 -7.49 -8.29 -15.74
CA TYR A 174 -8.32 -7.53 -16.64
C TYR A 174 -9.78 -7.93 -16.53
N THR A 175 -10.64 -6.93 -16.55
CA THR A 175 -12.10 -7.10 -16.44
C THR A 175 -12.82 -6.24 -17.47
N LYS A 176 -14.12 -6.43 -17.55
CA LYS A 176 -15.05 -5.70 -18.43
C LYS A 176 -14.93 -6.09 -19.90
N ASN A 177 -15.33 -5.20 -20.82
CA ASN A 177 -15.70 -5.54 -22.18
C ASN A 177 -14.71 -5.05 -23.25
N LEU A 178 -14.43 -5.90 -24.23
CA LEU A 178 -13.87 -5.54 -25.52
C LEU A 178 -15.00 -5.48 -26.57
N ASN A 179 -15.03 -4.46 -27.40
CA ASN A 179 -16.10 -4.29 -28.39
C ASN A 179 -16.02 -5.35 -29.51
N ALA A 180 -16.97 -6.27 -29.53
CA ALA A 180 -17.10 -7.29 -30.59
C ALA A 180 -17.27 -6.68 -31.99
N THR A 181 -17.95 -5.52 -32.06
CA THR A 181 -18.28 -4.85 -33.33
C THR A 181 -17.29 -3.76 -33.72
N THR A 182 -16.04 -3.80 -33.15
CA THR A 182 -14.98 -2.89 -33.58
C THR A 182 -14.84 -2.96 -35.11
N PRO A 183 -15.04 -1.81 -35.82
CA PRO A 183 -15.00 -1.83 -37.27
C PRO A 183 -13.59 -2.10 -37.80
N GLY A 184 -13.52 -2.94 -38.82
CA GLY A 184 -12.28 -3.12 -39.59
C GLY A 184 -12.21 -2.09 -40.71
N TYR A 185 -11.03 -1.55 -40.91
CA TYR A 185 -10.74 -0.56 -41.97
C TYR A 185 -9.73 -1.14 -42.94
N GLU A 186 -10.03 -1.09 -44.23
CA GLU A 186 -9.12 -1.54 -45.26
C GLU A 186 -8.07 -0.44 -45.52
N VAL A 187 -6.81 -0.79 -45.40
CA VAL A 187 -5.67 0.15 -45.56
C VAL A 187 -5.47 0.54 -47.01
N ALA A 188 -5.52 1.81 -47.31
CA ALA A 188 -5.20 2.36 -48.63
C ALA A 188 -3.70 2.60 -48.80
N ASN A 189 -3.06 3.23 -47.84
CA ASN A 189 -1.62 3.43 -47.75
C ASN A 189 -1.19 3.70 -46.33
N ILE A 190 0.09 3.64 -46.06
CA ILE A 190 0.69 3.82 -44.76
C ILE A 190 1.58 5.04 -44.77
N LEU A 191 1.28 6.04 -43.95
CA LEU A 191 2.12 7.22 -43.75
C LEU A 191 3.05 6.95 -42.55
N VAL A 192 4.34 6.85 -42.80
CA VAL A 192 5.37 6.69 -41.77
C VAL A 192 5.99 8.04 -41.46
N ARG A 193 6.02 8.42 -40.21
CA ARG A 193 6.73 9.61 -39.73
C ARG A 193 7.98 9.17 -38.99
N TYR A 194 9.08 9.84 -39.26
CA TYR A 194 10.37 9.50 -38.67
C TYR A 194 10.77 10.49 -37.57
N ALA A 195 11.65 10.07 -36.70
CA ALA A 195 12.13 10.87 -35.57
C ALA A 195 12.87 12.15 -36.01
N ASP A 196 13.36 12.18 -37.25
CA ASP A 196 14.02 13.36 -37.87
C ASP A 196 13.05 14.43 -38.42
N GLY A 197 11.75 14.24 -38.19
CA GLY A 197 10.70 15.13 -38.64
C GLY A 197 10.25 14.90 -40.09
N THR A 198 10.87 13.98 -40.82
CA THR A 198 10.45 13.65 -42.19
C THR A 198 9.31 12.63 -42.19
N SER A 199 8.67 12.45 -43.33
CA SER A 199 7.62 11.44 -43.51
C SER A 199 7.60 10.90 -44.93
N GLY A 200 7.05 9.68 -45.08
CA GLY A 200 6.87 9.04 -46.37
C GLY A 200 5.67 8.11 -46.36
N THR A 201 5.03 7.96 -47.52
CA THR A 201 3.95 6.99 -47.72
C THR A 201 4.49 5.71 -48.36
N THR A 202 4.00 4.56 -47.87
CA THR A 202 4.38 3.24 -48.36
C THR A 202 3.15 2.32 -48.50
N ALA A 203 3.26 1.32 -49.34
CA ALA A 203 2.27 0.26 -49.45
C ALA A 203 2.48 -0.87 -48.45
N SER A 204 3.69 -0.98 -47.89
CA SER A 204 4.04 -2.01 -46.92
C SER A 204 4.92 -1.41 -45.83
N TYR A 205 4.63 -1.70 -44.59
CA TYR A 205 5.40 -1.29 -43.42
C TYR A 205 5.69 -2.51 -42.56
N THR A 206 6.94 -2.87 -42.47
CA THR A 206 7.44 -3.94 -41.62
C THR A 206 8.58 -3.39 -40.78
N PRO A 207 8.32 -3.02 -39.54
CA PRO A 207 9.35 -2.43 -38.69
C PRO A 207 10.35 -3.48 -38.24
N THR A 208 11.57 -3.06 -38.03
CA THR A 208 12.60 -3.84 -37.34
C THR A 208 12.78 -3.26 -35.94
N GLU A 209 12.65 -4.08 -34.93
CA GLU A 209 12.98 -3.65 -33.56
C GLU A 209 14.49 -3.60 -33.41
N THR A 210 15.01 -2.45 -33.05
CA THR A 210 16.43 -2.23 -32.83
C THR A 210 16.67 -1.58 -31.49
N GLY A 211 17.71 -2.06 -30.77
CA GLY A 211 18.16 -1.35 -29.59
C GLY A 211 19.00 -0.16 -30.02
N LYS A 212 18.50 1.05 -29.79
CA LYS A 212 19.26 2.29 -30.10
C LYS A 212 19.74 2.99 -28.87
N LEU A 213 20.82 3.73 -29.06
CA LEU A 213 21.34 4.59 -27.99
C LEU A 213 20.76 5.99 -28.16
N ILE A 214 20.42 6.54 -27.00
CA ILE A 214 19.81 7.85 -26.93
C ILE A 214 20.67 8.74 -26.06
N LEU A 215 21.09 9.87 -26.61
CA LEU A 215 21.66 10.95 -25.82
C LEU A 215 20.51 11.76 -25.22
N THR A 216 20.44 11.87 -23.91
CA THR A 216 19.52 12.78 -23.26
C THR A 216 20.30 14.03 -22.84
N LEU A 217 19.84 15.17 -23.27
CA LEU A 217 20.44 16.47 -22.97
C LEU A 217 19.83 17.06 -21.69
N ALA A 218 20.56 17.99 -21.06
CA ALA A 218 20.09 18.62 -19.80
C ALA A 218 18.75 19.35 -19.91
N ASN A 219 18.41 19.82 -21.12
CA ASN A 219 17.11 20.44 -21.41
C ASN A 219 15.98 19.43 -21.68
N GLY A 220 16.26 18.12 -21.55
CA GLY A 220 15.30 17.04 -21.79
C GLY A 220 15.16 16.63 -23.25
N LYS A 221 15.88 17.28 -24.21
CA LYS A 221 15.90 16.88 -25.63
C LYS A 221 16.62 15.53 -25.75
N ARG A 222 16.07 14.66 -26.58
CA ARG A 222 16.62 13.32 -26.84
C ARG A 222 17.17 13.24 -28.24
N VAL A 223 18.40 12.79 -28.38
CA VAL A 223 19.11 12.61 -29.66
C VAL A 223 19.32 11.11 -29.86
N TYR A 224 18.73 10.58 -30.91
CA TYR A 224 18.80 9.16 -31.23
C TYR A 224 20.06 8.85 -32.01
N LEU A 225 20.91 7.97 -31.49
CA LEU A 225 22.11 7.50 -32.14
C LEU A 225 21.85 6.16 -32.81
N GLY A 226 22.09 6.05 -34.05
CA GLY A 226 21.89 4.82 -34.76
C GLY A 226 23.00 3.79 -34.60
N SER A 227 22.71 2.60 -35.15
CA SER A 227 23.67 1.49 -35.15
C SER A 227 24.70 1.59 -36.27
N THR A 228 24.55 2.54 -37.21
CA THR A 228 25.42 2.71 -38.36
C THR A 228 25.93 4.14 -38.50
N ALA A 229 27.13 4.29 -39.07
CA ALA A 229 27.75 5.60 -39.31
C ALA A 229 26.93 6.50 -40.28
N ALA A 230 25.97 5.94 -40.98
CA ALA A 230 25.10 6.67 -41.90
C ALA A 230 23.99 7.46 -41.22
N GLU A 231 23.93 7.42 -39.89
CA GLU A 231 22.84 8.07 -39.20
C GLU A 231 23.02 9.57 -39.03
N GLN A 232 21.91 10.20 -38.82
CA GLN A 232 21.66 11.62 -38.92
C GLN A 232 22.47 12.49 -37.96
N HIS A 233 23.20 11.89 -37.06
CA HIS A 233 23.98 12.58 -36.03
C HIS A 233 25.47 12.64 -36.36
N VAL A 234 25.92 11.95 -37.42
CA VAL A 234 27.29 12.13 -37.95
C VAL A 234 27.43 13.56 -38.47
N GLY A 235 28.44 14.23 -37.98
CA GLY A 235 28.64 15.64 -38.28
C GLY A 235 28.05 16.63 -37.29
N GLN A 236 27.24 16.17 -36.35
CA GLN A 236 26.81 17.00 -35.23
C GLN A 236 28.00 17.38 -34.34
N ARG A 237 27.99 18.60 -33.82
CA ARG A 237 29.05 19.11 -32.96
C ARG A 237 28.67 18.90 -31.50
N LEU A 238 29.62 18.43 -30.71
CA LEU A 238 29.55 18.34 -29.26
C LEU A 238 30.58 19.26 -28.63
N ALA A 239 30.26 19.90 -27.55
CA ALA A 239 31.13 20.84 -26.86
C ALA A 239 31.28 20.50 -25.37
N SER A 240 32.46 20.75 -24.82
CA SER A 240 32.74 20.61 -23.39
C SER A 240 32.16 21.79 -22.63
N THR A 241 31.52 21.50 -21.49
CA THR A 241 30.92 22.50 -20.60
C THR A 241 31.46 22.41 -19.19
N THR A 242 32.72 22.61 -18.99
CA THR A 242 33.25 22.71 -17.63
C THR A 242 33.06 24.12 -17.10
N PRO A 243 32.50 24.35 -15.90
CA PRO A 243 32.22 25.68 -15.39
C PRO A 243 33.43 26.64 -15.29
N SER A 244 34.63 26.10 -15.26
CA SER A 244 35.88 26.86 -15.11
C SER A 244 36.86 26.66 -16.27
N ALA A 245 36.48 25.90 -17.31
CA ALA A 245 37.34 25.63 -18.47
C ALA A 245 36.73 26.23 -19.73
N PRO A 246 37.55 26.57 -20.71
CA PRO A 246 37.07 27.04 -22.02
C PRO A 246 36.19 25.94 -22.67
N LEU A 247 35.24 26.39 -23.45
CA LEU A 247 34.38 25.51 -24.22
C LEU A 247 35.19 24.84 -25.34
N TYR A 248 35.21 23.50 -25.33
CA TYR A 248 35.84 22.70 -26.37
C TYR A 248 34.75 22.10 -27.24
N THR A 249 34.90 22.19 -28.55
CA THR A 249 33.95 21.64 -29.50
C THR A 249 34.55 20.52 -30.32
N SER A 250 33.77 19.50 -30.57
CA SER A 250 34.18 18.35 -31.38
C SER A 250 33.00 17.84 -32.20
N LYS A 251 33.31 17.31 -33.36
CA LYS A 251 32.31 16.80 -34.30
C LYS A 251 32.31 15.29 -34.27
N ILE A 252 31.13 14.69 -34.16
CA ILE A 252 30.96 13.25 -34.30
C ILE A 252 31.27 12.84 -35.73
N THR A 253 32.29 11.99 -35.92
CA THR A 253 32.71 11.48 -37.24
C THR A 253 32.16 10.08 -37.49
N SER A 254 31.97 9.27 -36.48
CA SER A 254 31.33 7.98 -36.62
C SER A 254 30.70 7.53 -35.32
N VAL A 255 29.69 6.66 -35.42
CA VAL A 255 29.00 6.00 -34.34
C VAL A 255 29.02 4.51 -34.65
N THR A 256 29.56 3.68 -33.75
CA THR A 256 29.60 2.23 -33.92
C THR A 256 29.00 1.56 -32.71
N ALA A 257 27.94 0.75 -32.91
CA ALA A 257 27.35 -0.03 -31.85
C ALA A 257 28.25 -1.21 -31.48
N GLN A 258 28.44 -1.41 -30.19
CA GLN A 258 29.18 -2.56 -29.61
C GLN A 258 28.23 -3.59 -29.05
N THR A 259 28.70 -4.82 -28.96
CA THR A 259 27.94 -5.90 -28.30
C THR A 259 27.84 -5.59 -26.79
N GLY A 260 26.66 -5.70 -26.20
CA GLY A 260 26.49 -5.46 -24.76
C GLY A 260 25.92 -4.11 -24.37
N GLY A 261 25.51 -3.27 -25.31
CA GLY A 261 24.78 -2.05 -25.00
C GLY A 261 25.57 -0.75 -24.98
N THR A 262 26.80 -0.78 -25.43
CA THR A 262 27.66 0.41 -25.56
C THR A 262 27.73 0.90 -27.00
N VAL A 263 28.21 2.12 -27.18
CA VAL A 263 28.54 2.68 -28.49
C VAL A 263 29.89 3.39 -28.45
N ASP A 264 30.64 3.25 -29.51
CA ASP A 264 31.85 4.02 -29.75
C ASP A 264 31.50 5.28 -30.52
N LEU A 265 31.81 6.46 -29.98
CA LEU A 265 31.79 7.73 -30.68
C LEU A 265 33.20 8.10 -31.06
N LYS A 266 33.45 8.27 -32.38
CA LYS A 266 34.64 8.93 -32.87
C LYS A 266 34.36 10.42 -32.99
N LEU A 267 35.22 11.21 -32.33
CA LEU A 267 35.14 12.66 -32.32
C LEU A 267 36.32 13.23 -33.15
N ALA A 268 36.06 14.13 -34.01
CA ALA A 268 37.11 14.88 -34.73
C ALA A 268 37.30 16.24 -34.08
N LEU A 269 38.52 16.72 -34.07
CA LEU A 269 38.81 18.11 -33.74
C LEU A 269 38.18 19.04 -34.76
N ASP A 270 37.57 20.10 -34.29
CA ASP A 270 36.95 21.10 -35.17
C ASP A 270 37.78 22.38 -35.36
N GLY A 271 38.93 22.44 -34.76
CA GLY A 271 39.84 23.59 -34.87
C GLY A 271 39.48 24.76 -33.96
N THR A 272 38.41 24.69 -33.18
CA THR A 272 38.01 25.79 -32.28
C THR A 272 38.87 25.89 -31.03
N ASN A 273 39.51 24.79 -30.61
CA ASN A 273 40.53 24.81 -29.57
C ASN A 273 41.60 23.73 -29.82
N PRO A 274 42.55 23.98 -30.72
CA PRO A 274 43.54 23.01 -31.12
C PRO A 274 44.56 22.63 -30.04
N SER A 275 44.69 23.45 -29.00
CA SER A 275 45.63 23.20 -27.90
C SER A 275 45.09 22.28 -26.80
N SER A 276 43.77 22.04 -26.78
CA SER A 276 43.13 21.18 -25.80
C SER A 276 41.98 20.45 -26.47
N PRO A 277 42.31 19.50 -27.36
CA PRO A 277 41.29 18.80 -28.10
C PRO A 277 40.43 17.92 -27.19
N ILE A 278 39.17 17.92 -27.51
CA ILE A 278 38.23 16.98 -26.97
C ILE A 278 38.18 15.79 -27.89
N GLY A 279 38.41 14.67 -27.38
CA GLY A 279 38.51 13.41 -28.09
C GLY A 279 39.77 12.71 -27.71
N PHE A 280 39.83 11.46 -28.03
CA PHE A 280 41.00 10.64 -27.77
C PHE A 280 41.97 10.75 -28.90
N TYR A 281 43.21 11.10 -28.61
CA TYR A 281 44.27 11.07 -29.60
C TYR A 281 45.60 10.58 -28.96
N THR A 282 46.44 10.00 -29.78
CA THR A 282 47.69 9.50 -29.35
C THR A 282 48.69 10.67 -29.17
N PRO A 283 49.40 10.75 -28.01
CA PRO A 283 50.41 11.79 -27.80
C PRO A 283 51.43 11.83 -28.91
N GLY A 284 51.70 13.01 -29.46
CA GLY A 284 52.71 13.22 -30.49
C GLY A 284 52.19 13.16 -31.94
N THR A 285 50.95 12.82 -32.18
CA THR A 285 50.37 12.81 -33.52
C THR A 285 49.05 13.61 -33.50
N PRO A 286 49.04 14.91 -33.76
CA PRO A 286 47.78 15.65 -33.81
C PRO A 286 47.08 15.38 -35.12
N PRO A 287 45.84 15.45 -35.16
CA PRO A 287 44.82 14.91 -34.27
C PRO A 287 43.94 13.89 -34.98
N ALA A 288 44.26 12.64 -34.90
CA ALA A 288 43.32 11.60 -35.25
C ALA A 288 42.47 11.31 -34.05
N ALA A 289 41.15 11.47 -34.14
CA ALA A 289 40.25 11.02 -33.09
C ALA A 289 40.43 9.53 -32.86
N VAL A 290 40.75 9.17 -31.65
CA VAL A 290 40.97 7.78 -31.26
C VAL A 290 39.87 7.37 -30.29
N THR A 291 39.20 6.28 -30.58
CA THR A 291 38.28 5.65 -29.60
C THR A 291 39.11 4.85 -28.63
N MET A 292 39.04 5.19 -27.37
CA MET A 292 39.70 4.44 -26.29
C MET A 292 38.63 3.81 -25.41
N PRO A 293 38.39 2.52 -25.52
CA PRO A 293 37.49 1.83 -24.59
C PRO A 293 38.14 1.80 -23.22
N VAL A 294 37.36 2.18 -22.20
CA VAL A 294 37.74 2.07 -20.79
C VAL A 294 36.78 1.12 -20.12
N THR A 295 37.32 0.05 -19.57
CA THR A 295 36.51 -0.94 -18.83
C THR A 295 36.64 -0.66 -17.35
N LEU A 296 35.52 -0.41 -16.68
CA LEU A 296 35.42 -0.36 -15.23
C LEU A 296 34.85 -1.69 -14.73
N SER A 297 35.65 -2.42 -13.97
CA SER A 297 35.23 -3.70 -13.42
C SER A 297 34.04 -3.50 -12.44
N GLY A 298 33.07 -4.39 -12.50
CA GLY A 298 31.91 -4.33 -11.61
C GLY A 298 30.78 -3.41 -12.08
N LEU A 299 30.95 -2.71 -13.20
CA LEU A 299 29.88 -1.97 -13.81
C LEU A 299 29.08 -2.88 -14.74
N THR A 300 27.78 -2.90 -14.57
CA THR A 300 26.86 -3.61 -15.46
C THR A 300 26.44 -2.71 -16.62
N SER A 301 25.86 -3.30 -17.66
CA SER A 301 25.22 -2.52 -18.72
C SER A 301 24.14 -1.62 -18.14
N GLY A 302 24.18 -0.33 -18.42
CA GLY A 302 23.27 0.65 -17.88
C GLY A 302 23.60 2.07 -18.32
N THR A 303 22.98 3.04 -17.70
CA THR A 303 23.24 4.46 -17.92
C THR A 303 24.23 4.97 -16.89
N TYR A 304 25.30 5.61 -17.37
CA TYR A 304 26.31 6.24 -16.51
C TYR A 304 26.34 7.74 -16.78
N MET A 305 26.43 8.53 -15.73
CA MET A 305 26.32 9.99 -15.84
C MET A 305 27.53 10.68 -15.18
N TYR A 306 27.77 11.90 -15.60
CA TYR A 306 28.69 12.80 -14.91
C TYR A 306 28.24 12.96 -13.45
N GLY A 307 29.17 12.74 -12.55
CA GLY A 307 28.89 12.84 -11.14
C GLY A 307 28.58 11.51 -10.46
N ASP A 308 28.51 10.40 -11.20
CA ASP A 308 28.37 9.07 -10.60
C ASP A 308 29.51 8.80 -9.61
N THR A 309 29.18 8.17 -8.50
CA THR A 309 30.12 7.89 -7.41
C THR A 309 30.40 6.40 -7.32
N TYR A 310 31.67 6.03 -7.21
CA TYR A 310 32.11 4.65 -7.06
C TYR A 310 32.93 4.50 -5.80
N ASN A 311 32.67 3.46 -5.05
CA ASN A 311 33.54 3.06 -3.94
C ASN A 311 34.84 2.48 -4.51
N ILE A 312 35.96 3.02 -4.11
CA ILE A 312 37.29 2.49 -4.46
C ILE A 312 37.95 1.93 -3.21
N SER A 313 38.60 0.81 -3.36
CA SER A 313 39.41 0.21 -2.29
C SER A 313 40.63 -0.53 -2.87
N GLY A 314 41.69 -0.54 -2.13
CA GLY A 314 42.92 -1.27 -2.49
C GLY A 314 44.04 -1.00 -1.51
N SER A 315 45.07 -1.87 -1.49
CA SER A 315 46.24 -1.68 -0.66
C SER A 315 47.18 -0.62 -1.24
N ILE A 316 47.62 0.32 -0.42
CA ILE A 316 48.54 1.39 -0.85
C ILE A 316 49.94 0.77 -1.06
N THR A 317 50.45 0.85 -2.29
CA THR A 317 51.77 0.40 -2.66
C THR A 317 52.78 1.55 -2.78
N ALA A 318 52.31 2.76 -3.03
CA ALA A 318 53.14 3.95 -2.98
C ALA A 318 52.26 5.18 -2.65
N ALA A 319 52.86 6.18 -2.00
CA ALA A 319 52.26 7.47 -1.72
C ALA A 319 53.24 8.58 -2.04
N THR A 320 52.93 9.40 -3.07
CA THR A 320 53.85 10.42 -3.57
C THR A 320 53.21 11.80 -3.45
N SER A 321 53.91 12.71 -2.77
CA SER A 321 53.42 14.11 -2.65
C SER A 321 53.48 14.80 -3.99
N VAL A 322 52.39 15.47 -4.37
CA VAL A 322 52.31 16.25 -5.61
C VAL A 322 52.87 17.64 -5.37
N ALA A 323 53.96 17.97 -6.07
CA ALA A 323 54.69 19.22 -5.87
C ALA A 323 53.75 20.43 -6.17
N GLY A 324 53.77 21.42 -5.28
CA GLY A 324 52.97 22.62 -5.42
C GLY A 324 51.51 22.51 -5.06
N THR A 325 51.09 21.36 -4.56
CA THR A 325 49.66 21.13 -4.17
C THR A 325 49.59 20.51 -2.77
N SER A 326 48.38 20.54 -2.18
CA SER A 326 48.08 19.81 -0.94
C SER A 326 47.61 18.39 -1.20
N ASN A 327 47.97 17.78 -2.32
CA ASN A 327 47.52 16.44 -2.70
C ASN A 327 48.64 15.38 -2.61
N VAL A 328 48.22 14.14 -2.53
CA VAL A 328 49.06 12.96 -2.56
C VAL A 328 48.55 11.98 -3.60
N ASP A 329 49.42 11.47 -4.45
CA ASP A 329 49.08 10.38 -5.37
C ASP A 329 49.31 9.06 -4.65
N LEU A 330 48.25 8.31 -4.44
CA LEU A 330 48.29 6.95 -3.88
C LEU A 330 48.30 5.94 -5.02
N THR A 331 49.28 5.09 -5.08
CA THR A 331 49.26 3.93 -5.96
C THR A 331 48.59 2.79 -5.20
N LEU A 332 47.42 2.36 -5.66
CA LEU A 332 46.71 1.21 -5.14
C LEU A 332 47.20 -0.05 -5.87
N GLY A 333 47.43 -1.12 -5.12
CA GLY A 333 47.91 -2.38 -5.63
C GLY A 333 46.94 -3.10 -6.56
N THR A 334 47.36 -4.28 -6.97
CA THR A 334 46.56 -5.16 -7.86
C THR A 334 45.29 -5.72 -7.19
N ASP A 335 45.15 -5.50 -5.90
CA ASP A 335 43.95 -5.84 -5.10
C ASP A 335 42.87 -4.75 -5.10
N ASN A 336 43.06 -3.69 -5.88
CA ASN A 336 42.01 -2.65 -5.99
C ASN A 336 40.77 -3.19 -6.68
N ASN A 337 39.62 -2.63 -6.30
CA ASN A 337 38.31 -3.07 -6.79
C ASN A 337 37.87 -2.43 -8.12
N ILE A 338 38.66 -1.49 -8.67
CA ILE A 338 38.35 -0.85 -9.94
C ILE A 338 38.91 -1.67 -11.11
N THR A 339 40.20 -2.00 -11.04
CA THR A 339 40.89 -2.83 -12.05
C THR A 339 41.70 -3.92 -11.33
N PRO A 340 41.07 -5.00 -10.85
CA PRO A 340 41.75 -6.07 -10.19
C PRO A 340 42.86 -6.64 -11.10
N GLY A 341 44.06 -6.82 -10.54
CA GLY A 341 45.23 -7.29 -11.29
C GLY A 341 46.13 -6.18 -11.86
N THR A 342 45.71 -4.92 -11.83
CA THR A 342 46.48 -3.76 -12.33
C THR A 342 46.51 -2.67 -11.26
N ALA A 343 47.70 -2.13 -10.98
CA ALA A 343 47.80 -1.01 -10.06
C ALA A 343 47.24 0.28 -10.65
N ILE A 344 46.56 1.07 -9.83
CA ILE A 344 45.98 2.35 -10.22
C ILE A 344 46.51 3.48 -9.35
N ILE A 345 46.55 4.69 -9.86
CA ILE A 345 46.96 5.87 -9.09
C ILE A 345 45.71 6.71 -8.81
N VAL A 346 45.49 7.00 -7.52
CA VAL A 346 44.38 7.83 -7.04
C VAL A 346 44.96 9.05 -6.37
N ARG A 347 44.59 10.24 -6.83
CA ARG A 347 45.00 11.51 -6.20
C ARG A 347 44.03 11.88 -5.13
N VAL A 348 44.49 12.04 -3.91
CA VAL A 348 43.69 12.39 -2.74
C VAL A 348 44.27 13.61 -2.05
N PRO A 349 43.44 14.41 -1.33
CA PRO A 349 43.95 15.47 -0.46
C PRO A 349 44.88 14.89 0.60
N ARG A 350 45.96 15.59 0.89
CA ARG A 350 46.87 15.20 2.01
C ARG A 350 46.16 15.41 3.34
N PRO A 351 45.96 14.37 4.14
CA PRO A 351 45.35 14.56 5.45
C PRO A 351 46.29 15.36 6.37
N THR A 352 45.67 16.21 7.20
CA THR A 352 46.41 17.06 8.16
C THR A 352 46.79 16.30 9.44
N THR A 353 46.14 15.18 9.71
CA THR A 353 46.25 14.46 10.99
C THR A 353 46.98 13.11 10.92
N PHE A 354 47.18 12.56 9.72
CA PHE A 354 47.91 11.30 9.51
C PHE A 354 48.61 11.31 8.17
N THR A 355 49.46 10.28 7.91
CA THR A 355 50.13 10.06 6.63
C THR A 355 49.70 8.70 6.10
N TYR A 356 49.48 8.61 4.81
CA TYR A 356 49.23 7.33 4.15
C TYR A 356 50.50 6.46 4.19
N ALA A 357 50.39 5.27 4.80
CA ALA A 357 51.51 4.32 4.86
C ALA A 357 51.38 3.23 3.78
N ILE A 358 52.50 2.79 3.25
CA ILE A 358 52.56 1.65 2.33
C ILE A 358 52.08 0.39 3.08
N GLY A 359 51.17 -0.35 2.49
CA GLY A 359 50.52 -1.53 3.06
C GLY A 359 49.17 -1.26 3.71
N ASP A 360 48.83 0.00 4.00
CA ASP A 360 47.47 0.34 4.49
C ASP A 360 46.44 0.12 3.41
N LYS A 361 45.20 -0.16 3.81
CA LYS A 361 44.08 -0.28 2.89
C LYS A 361 43.42 1.08 2.74
N TYR A 362 43.42 1.60 1.52
CA TYR A 362 42.65 2.79 1.17
C TYR A 362 41.20 2.39 0.86
N THR A 363 40.26 3.18 1.37
CA THR A 363 38.85 3.11 0.99
C THR A 363 38.33 4.54 0.84
N GLY A 364 37.70 4.84 -0.28
CA GLY A 364 37.15 6.16 -0.57
C GLY A 364 36.08 6.09 -1.60
N GLN A 365 35.46 7.23 -1.88
CA GLN A 365 34.47 7.39 -2.94
C GLN A 365 35.04 8.30 -4.01
N LEU A 366 35.01 7.85 -5.26
CA LEU A 366 35.47 8.62 -6.41
C LEU A 366 34.28 8.99 -7.27
N LYS A 367 34.19 10.27 -7.60
CA LYS A 367 33.13 10.81 -8.47
C LYS A 367 33.67 10.91 -9.89
N ILE A 368 32.95 10.38 -10.87
CA ILE A 368 33.34 10.52 -12.26
C ILE A 368 33.21 11.99 -12.68
N SER A 369 34.31 12.61 -13.08
CA SER A 369 34.35 13.94 -13.64
C SER A 369 34.64 13.90 -15.15
N GLU A 370 35.62 13.12 -15.61
CA GLU A 370 35.92 12.91 -17.03
C GLU A 370 36.83 11.69 -17.21
N ILE A 371 37.05 11.33 -18.47
CA ILE A 371 38.09 10.40 -18.88
C ILE A 371 39.12 11.21 -19.69
N ASP A 372 40.38 11.18 -19.27
CA ASP A 372 41.44 11.89 -19.94
C ASP A 372 41.67 11.28 -21.33
N ALA A 373 41.56 12.12 -22.34
CA ALA A 373 41.67 11.70 -23.73
C ALA A 373 43.10 11.25 -24.15
N HIS A 374 44.10 11.72 -23.43
CA HIS A 374 45.52 11.43 -23.78
C HIS A 374 46.01 10.13 -23.18
N THR A 375 45.64 9.88 -21.95
CA THR A 375 46.20 8.79 -21.17
C THR A 375 45.25 7.64 -20.97
N GLY A 376 43.95 7.83 -21.33
CA GLY A 376 42.89 6.90 -20.97
C GLY A 376 42.62 6.85 -19.48
N ALA A 377 43.12 7.83 -18.74
CA ALA A 377 42.92 7.91 -17.31
C ALA A 377 41.52 8.43 -16.96
N ILE A 378 40.87 7.85 -15.96
CA ILE A 378 39.65 8.37 -15.40
C ILE A 378 40.01 9.55 -14.51
N VAL A 379 39.46 10.71 -14.80
CA VAL A 379 39.57 11.89 -13.96
C VAL A 379 38.41 11.90 -12.97
N THR A 380 38.74 11.89 -11.69
CA THR A 380 37.74 11.81 -10.61
C THR A 380 37.91 12.96 -9.64
N THR A 381 36.87 13.25 -8.90
CA THR A 381 36.93 14.14 -7.72
C THR A 381 36.51 13.34 -6.49
N GLU A 382 37.21 13.53 -5.38
CA GLU A 382 36.85 12.91 -4.12
C GLU A 382 35.72 13.71 -3.44
N ASP A 383 34.70 13.02 -2.93
CA ASP A 383 33.65 13.48 -2.00
C ASP A 383 33.32 14.98 -2.00
N GLY A 384 32.80 15.48 -3.10
CA GLY A 384 32.23 16.84 -3.12
C GLY A 384 33.23 18.00 -3.02
N ASN A 385 34.50 17.74 -2.81
CA ASN A 385 35.55 18.74 -2.95
C ASN A 385 35.93 18.84 -4.43
N ASN A 386 35.71 19.99 -5.03
CA ASN A 386 36.03 20.33 -6.44
C ASN A 386 37.55 20.31 -6.74
N LEU A 387 38.32 19.49 -6.08
CA LEU A 387 39.72 19.29 -6.43
C LEU A 387 39.75 18.28 -7.59
N PRO A 388 40.21 18.71 -8.79
CA PRO A 388 40.39 17.79 -9.88
C PRO A 388 41.44 16.77 -9.43
N VAL A 389 41.02 15.57 -9.15
CA VAL A 389 41.91 14.45 -8.97
C VAL A 389 42.40 14.09 -10.36
N ASN A 390 43.52 14.66 -10.75
CA ASN A 390 44.14 14.28 -11.99
C ASN A 390 44.57 12.83 -11.91
N ALA A 391 43.79 11.98 -12.51
CA ALA A 391 44.16 10.67 -12.93
C ALA A 391 44.09 9.52 -11.92
N VAL A 392 43.05 8.73 -12.01
CA VAL A 392 43.25 7.28 -11.85
C VAL A 392 43.88 6.82 -13.16
N THR A 393 45.20 6.60 -13.16
CA THR A 393 45.88 6.01 -14.31
C THR A 393 45.59 4.52 -14.31
N ILE A 394 44.72 4.07 -15.18
CA ILE A 394 44.49 2.65 -15.39
C ILE A 394 45.65 2.14 -16.20
N GLY A 395 46.50 1.30 -15.62
CA GLY A 395 47.77 0.87 -16.19
C GLY A 395 47.68 0.04 -17.49
N ALA A 396 46.56 -0.43 -17.90
CA ALA A 396 46.30 -1.03 -19.19
C ALA A 396 44.81 -0.87 -19.57
N ILE A 397 44.58 -0.30 -20.71
CA ILE A 397 43.24 -0.31 -21.35
C ILE A 397 43.14 -1.64 -22.07
N THR A 398 42.39 -2.55 -21.51
CA THR A 398 42.09 -3.80 -22.19
C THR A 398 40.77 -3.63 -22.89
N PRO A 399 40.63 -4.02 -24.15
CA PRO A 399 39.31 -4.09 -24.77
C PRO A 399 38.43 -4.99 -23.91
N ALA A 400 37.23 -4.56 -23.64
CA ALA A 400 36.34 -5.23 -22.71
C ALA A 400 36.12 -6.68 -23.06
N PRO A 401 36.04 -7.55 -22.06
CA PRO A 401 35.56 -8.90 -22.26
C PRO A 401 34.12 -8.90 -22.67
N ALA A 402 33.74 -9.81 -23.53
CA ALA A 402 32.48 -9.89 -24.25
C ALA A 402 31.22 -10.14 -23.39
N SER A 403 31.29 -10.13 -22.08
CA SER A 403 30.13 -10.42 -21.24
C SER A 403 30.09 -9.59 -19.96
N GLY A 404 29.07 -8.77 -19.82
CA GLY A 404 28.60 -8.24 -18.54
C GLY A 404 29.15 -6.89 -18.06
N ASN A 405 30.21 -6.37 -18.66
CA ASN A 405 30.78 -5.07 -18.30
C ASN A 405 30.49 -4.04 -19.41
N LEU A 406 30.18 -2.82 -19.02
CA LEU A 406 30.03 -1.73 -19.94
C LEU A 406 31.43 -1.22 -20.36
N GLU A 407 31.75 -1.27 -21.67
CA GLU A 407 32.88 -0.53 -22.20
C GLU A 407 32.56 0.96 -22.23
N ILE A 408 33.31 1.73 -21.47
CA ILE A 408 33.19 3.17 -21.50
C ILE A 408 34.18 3.71 -22.51
N THR A 409 33.63 4.17 -23.60
CA THR A 409 34.37 4.79 -24.68
C THR A 409 34.41 6.32 -24.51
N ALA A 410 34.88 7.04 -25.51
CA ALA A 410 34.73 8.48 -25.60
C ALA A 410 33.26 8.94 -25.34
N ALA A 411 32.30 8.08 -25.60
CA ALA A 411 30.89 8.37 -25.35
C ALA A 411 30.60 8.69 -23.89
N ARG A 412 31.12 7.91 -22.91
CA ARG A 412 30.92 8.20 -21.50
C ARG A 412 31.48 9.57 -21.11
N GLN A 413 32.69 9.84 -21.51
CA GLN A 413 33.33 11.12 -21.30
C GLN A 413 32.53 12.26 -21.98
N THR A 414 32.12 12.03 -23.24
CA THR A 414 31.40 13.00 -24.03
C THR A 414 30.06 13.34 -23.37
N TYR A 415 29.23 12.35 -23.10
CA TYR A 415 27.89 12.63 -22.58
C TYR A 415 27.87 13.20 -21.15
N SER A 416 28.94 13.02 -20.41
CA SER A 416 29.02 13.61 -19.08
C SER A 416 29.53 15.06 -19.07
N ARG A 417 30.22 15.50 -20.13
CA ARG A 417 30.95 16.77 -20.11
C ARG A 417 30.74 17.66 -21.37
N PHE A 418 30.18 17.12 -22.45
CA PHE A 418 30.06 17.84 -23.69
C PHE A 418 28.64 18.30 -23.92
N ALA A 419 28.51 19.40 -24.60
CA ALA A 419 27.26 19.93 -25.14
C ALA A 419 27.26 19.89 -26.66
N ASP A 420 26.11 20.06 -27.27
CA ASP A 420 26.01 20.30 -28.71
C ASP A 420 26.41 21.75 -29.06
N THR A 421 26.29 22.10 -30.32
CA THR A 421 26.58 23.47 -30.81
C THR A 421 25.64 24.54 -30.27
N THR A 422 24.59 24.17 -29.57
CA THR A 422 23.63 25.07 -28.90
C THR A 422 23.84 25.13 -27.40
N ASP A 423 24.99 24.67 -26.92
CA ASP A 423 25.37 24.57 -25.48
C ASP A 423 24.48 23.64 -24.67
N GLU A 424 23.82 22.68 -25.29
CA GLU A 424 23.01 21.66 -24.59
C GLU A 424 23.91 20.54 -24.07
N VAL A 425 24.02 20.41 -22.77
CA VAL A 425 24.85 19.40 -22.09
C VAL A 425 24.22 18.01 -22.24
N ILE A 426 25.01 17.02 -22.62
CA ILE A 426 24.59 15.62 -22.61
C ILE A 426 24.60 15.09 -21.18
N GLN A 427 23.45 14.73 -20.68
CA GLN A 427 23.30 14.18 -19.33
C GLN A 427 23.52 12.68 -19.27
N SER A 428 22.98 11.94 -20.25
CA SER A 428 23.05 10.49 -20.23
C SER A 428 23.02 9.88 -21.61
N ILE A 429 23.51 8.66 -21.72
CA ILE A 429 23.33 7.79 -22.89
C ILE A 429 22.58 6.55 -22.39
N THR A 430 21.42 6.29 -22.99
CA THR A 430 20.59 5.13 -22.68
C THR A 430 20.37 4.28 -23.93
N ARG A 431 20.09 2.99 -23.74
CA ARG A 431 19.67 2.11 -24.82
C ARG A 431 18.17 1.86 -24.72
N GLU A 432 17.44 2.14 -25.80
CA GLU A 432 16.01 1.86 -25.90
C GLU A 432 15.72 0.93 -27.08
N SER A 433 14.70 0.09 -26.94
CA SER A 433 14.10 -0.63 -28.05
C SER A 433 13.28 0.37 -28.89
N LEU A 434 13.73 0.61 -30.08
CA LEU A 434 13.07 1.48 -31.06
C LEU A 434 12.73 0.69 -32.31
N TYR A 435 11.82 1.21 -33.08
CA TYR A 435 11.42 0.61 -34.34
C TYR A 435 11.96 1.39 -35.49
N GLU A 436 12.57 0.70 -36.46
CA GLU A 436 13.11 1.25 -37.67
C GLU A 436 12.35 0.78 -38.91
N PHE A 437 12.28 1.64 -39.89
CA PHE A 437 11.81 1.31 -41.22
C PHE A 437 12.66 2.04 -42.28
N GLY A 438 13.24 1.24 -43.19
CA GLY A 438 14.17 1.81 -44.18
C GLY A 438 15.45 2.41 -43.60
N GLY A 439 15.95 1.85 -42.46
CA GLY A 439 17.14 2.32 -41.75
C GLY A 439 16.94 3.62 -40.95
N ARG A 440 15.69 4.04 -40.73
CA ARG A 440 15.34 5.27 -40.01
C ARG A 440 14.41 4.98 -38.88
N THR A 441 14.63 5.67 -37.75
CA THR A 441 13.78 5.55 -36.57
C THR A 441 12.38 6.09 -36.82
N VAL A 442 11.38 5.31 -36.56
CA VAL A 442 9.97 5.66 -36.75
C VAL A 442 9.43 6.33 -35.49
N SER A 443 8.80 7.48 -35.63
CA SER A 443 8.13 8.20 -34.53
C SER A 443 6.64 7.90 -34.47
N SER A 444 5.97 7.76 -35.62
CA SER A 444 4.56 7.37 -35.67
C SER A 444 4.19 6.78 -37.03
N VAL A 445 3.13 5.99 -37.04
CA VAL A 445 2.55 5.39 -38.23
C VAL A 445 1.07 5.78 -38.29
N VAL A 446 0.65 6.26 -39.47
CA VAL A 446 -0.76 6.58 -39.71
C VAL A 446 -1.26 5.74 -40.89
N LEU A 447 -2.34 5.02 -40.67
CA LEU A 447 -2.98 4.20 -41.69
C LEU A 447 -4.08 5.02 -42.36
N ASN A 448 -3.89 5.37 -43.61
CA ASN A 448 -4.95 5.96 -44.40
C ASN A 448 -5.83 4.86 -44.99
N THR A 449 -7.13 4.94 -44.71
CA THR A 449 -8.08 3.90 -45.12
C THR A 449 -8.68 4.22 -46.49
N LYS A 450 -9.21 3.20 -47.15
CA LYS A 450 -9.96 3.38 -48.40
C LYS A 450 -11.24 4.18 -48.25
N SER A 451 -11.76 4.25 -47.01
CA SER A 451 -12.93 5.09 -46.65
C SER A 451 -12.57 6.57 -46.47
N GLY A 452 -11.29 6.95 -46.62
CA GLY A 452 -10.82 8.33 -46.44
C GLY A 452 -10.53 8.73 -44.98
N THR A 453 -10.61 7.81 -44.03
CA THR A 453 -10.28 8.06 -42.62
C THR A 453 -8.80 7.77 -42.38
N SER A 454 -8.16 8.55 -41.52
CA SER A 454 -6.80 8.29 -41.06
C SER A 454 -6.86 7.77 -39.61
N ILE A 455 -6.14 6.69 -39.33
CA ILE A 455 -6.13 6.01 -38.04
C ILE A 455 -4.69 5.80 -37.60
N ASP A 456 -4.38 6.09 -36.35
CA ASP A 456 -3.06 5.85 -35.77
C ASP A 456 -2.79 4.35 -35.67
N GLY A 457 -1.66 3.94 -36.25
CA GLY A 457 -1.14 2.58 -36.17
C GLY A 457 -0.11 2.45 -35.05
N LEU A 458 0.10 1.21 -34.62
CA LEU A 458 1.16 0.88 -33.65
C LEU A 458 2.50 0.76 -34.36
N VAL A 459 3.52 1.46 -33.90
CA VAL A 459 4.82 1.56 -34.56
C VAL A 459 5.52 0.20 -34.70
N GLY A 460 5.35 -0.69 -33.70
CA GLY A 460 5.95 -2.02 -33.71
C GLY A 460 5.17 -3.09 -34.49
N LYS A 461 4.05 -2.73 -35.14
CA LYS A 461 3.21 -3.67 -35.87
C LYS A 461 3.38 -3.50 -37.39
N SER A 462 3.43 -4.63 -38.10
CA SER A 462 3.48 -4.61 -39.59
C SER A 462 2.09 -4.35 -40.16
N TYR A 463 2.06 -3.61 -41.29
CA TYR A 463 0.86 -3.27 -42.03
C TYR A 463 1.12 -3.39 -43.53
N ALA A 464 0.11 -3.81 -44.26
CA ALA A 464 0.17 -3.78 -45.73
C ALA A 464 -1.09 -3.15 -46.32
N GLN A 465 -0.95 -2.63 -47.53
CA GLN A 465 -2.09 -2.14 -48.32
C GLN A 465 -3.08 -3.25 -48.59
N ASN A 466 -4.36 -2.96 -48.47
CA ASN A 466 -5.50 -3.87 -48.57
C ASN A 466 -5.69 -4.79 -47.34
N ASP A 467 -4.84 -4.71 -46.30
CA ASP A 467 -5.09 -5.41 -45.05
C ASP A 467 -6.26 -4.77 -44.30
N THR A 468 -6.99 -5.59 -43.53
CA THR A 468 -8.00 -5.07 -42.65
C THR A 468 -7.36 -4.74 -41.29
N PHE A 469 -7.39 -3.47 -40.95
CA PHE A 469 -6.92 -2.97 -39.66
C PHE A 469 -8.08 -2.74 -38.71
N TYR A 470 -7.88 -3.08 -37.45
CA TYR A 470 -8.79 -2.80 -36.36
C TYR A 470 -8.15 -1.82 -35.37
N PRO A 471 -8.84 -0.73 -35.00
CA PRO A 471 -8.33 0.18 -33.97
C PRO A 471 -8.04 -0.56 -32.67
N SER A 472 -6.93 -0.23 -32.06
CA SER A 472 -6.49 -0.81 -30.81
C SER A 472 -7.10 -0.10 -29.59
N VAL A 473 -7.18 -0.81 -28.48
CA VAL A 473 -7.59 -0.28 -27.19
C VAL A 473 -6.40 -0.35 -26.25
N THR A 474 -5.92 0.82 -25.82
CA THR A 474 -4.81 0.90 -24.87
C THR A 474 -5.32 1.05 -23.45
N THR A 475 -4.72 0.31 -22.53
CA THR A 475 -4.97 0.39 -21.09
C THR A 475 -3.64 0.34 -20.37
N THR A 476 -3.61 0.73 -19.10
CA THR A 476 -2.38 0.79 -18.32
C THR A 476 -2.52 -0.09 -17.10
N ILE A 477 -1.52 -0.95 -16.84
CA ILE A 477 -1.39 -1.70 -15.59
C ILE A 477 -0.43 -0.94 -14.67
N ALA A 478 -0.81 -0.76 -13.41
CA ALA A 478 0.11 -0.31 -12.38
C ALA A 478 0.84 -1.53 -11.79
N VAL A 479 2.14 -1.59 -11.97
CA VAL A 479 3.01 -2.63 -11.40
C VAL A 479 3.87 -1.99 -10.32
N TYR A 480 3.91 -2.61 -9.13
CA TYR A 480 4.76 -2.15 -8.04
C TYR A 480 5.93 -3.13 -7.87
N ASP A 481 7.13 -2.58 -7.81
CA ASP A 481 8.36 -3.35 -7.65
C ASP A 481 8.65 -3.70 -6.17
N SER A 482 9.76 -4.36 -5.92
CA SER A 482 10.18 -4.78 -4.57
C SER A 482 10.53 -3.62 -3.63
N LEU A 483 10.79 -2.43 -4.16
CA LEU A 483 11.06 -1.21 -3.41
C LEU A 483 9.80 -0.35 -3.22
N GLY A 484 8.69 -0.72 -3.88
CA GLY A 484 7.41 -0.03 -3.82
C GLY A 484 7.26 1.11 -4.84
N ALA A 485 8.17 1.22 -5.81
CA ALA A 485 8.00 2.15 -6.92
C ALA A 485 6.90 1.66 -7.87
N LYS A 486 6.14 2.61 -8.40
CA LYS A 486 5.02 2.34 -9.31
C LYS A 486 5.45 2.50 -10.76
N HIS A 487 5.34 1.44 -11.53
CA HIS A 487 5.58 1.41 -12.97
C HIS A 487 4.27 1.31 -13.72
N SER A 488 4.05 2.20 -14.69
CA SER A 488 2.81 2.24 -15.47
C SER A 488 3.01 1.57 -16.82
N VAL A 489 2.57 0.33 -16.94
CA VAL A 489 2.78 -0.53 -18.12
C VAL A 489 1.64 -0.37 -19.12
N PRO A 490 1.86 0.22 -20.31
CA PRO A 490 0.83 0.32 -21.32
C PRO A 490 0.65 -1.02 -22.06
N VAL A 491 -0.54 -1.58 -21.97
CA VAL A 491 -0.94 -2.81 -22.68
C VAL A 491 -2.00 -2.45 -23.71
N VAL A 492 -1.81 -2.96 -24.91
CA VAL A 492 -2.62 -2.66 -26.07
C VAL A 492 -3.35 -3.91 -26.54
N PHE A 493 -4.67 -3.84 -26.62
CA PHE A 493 -5.52 -4.88 -27.16
C PHE A 493 -5.89 -4.56 -28.60
N THR A 494 -5.57 -5.44 -29.53
CA THR A 494 -5.91 -5.28 -30.95
C THR A 494 -6.73 -6.47 -31.41
N LYS A 495 -7.88 -6.22 -32.06
CA LYS A 495 -8.68 -7.26 -32.69
C LYS A 495 -7.91 -7.85 -33.87
N ALA A 496 -7.74 -9.16 -33.89
CA ALA A 496 -7.05 -9.85 -34.98
C ALA A 496 -8.05 -10.39 -36.03
N SER A 497 -9.17 -10.90 -35.57
CA SER A 497 -10.28 -11.40 -36.39
C SER A 497 -11.54 -11.50 -35.55
N ASN A 498 -12.61 -12.08 -36.08
CA ASN A 498 -13.81 -12.35 -35.27
C ASN A 498 -13.45 -13.26 -34.12
N ASN A 499 -13.88 -12.87 -32.91
CA ASN A 499 -13.68 -13.57 -31.65
C ASN A 499 -12.21 -13.84 -31.26
N LYS A 500 -11.28 -13.07 -31.85
CA LYS A 500 -9.85 -13.21 -31.59
C LYS A 500 -9.19 -11.86 -31.38
N TRP A 501 -8.46 -11.70 -30.27
CA TRP A 501 -7.70 -10.51 -29.93
C TRP A 501 -6.26 -10.87 -29.60
N THR A 502 -5.37 -9.93 -29.82
CA THR A 502 -3.97 -10.06 -29.46
C THR A 502 -3.55 -8.91 -28.56
N LEU A 503 -2.58 -9.15 -27.65
CA LEU A 503 -1.98 -8.15 -26.79
C LEU A 503 -0.63 -7.72 -27.34
N SER A 504 -0.27 -6.49 -27.04
CA SER A 504 1.08 -5.95 -27.24
C SER A 504 1.38 -4.89 -26.20
N LEU A 505 2.63 -4.46 -26.09
CA LEU A 505 3.07 -3.37 -25.21
C LEU A 505 3.24 -2.08 -25.98
N GLY A 506 2.97 -0.97 -25.33
CA GLY A 506 3.29 0.39 -25.80
C GLY A 506 2.99 0.64 -27.27
N SER A 507 4.03 0.67 -28.08
CA SER A 507 3.96 0.94 -29.53
C SER A 507 3.60 -0.27 -30.40
N GLY A 508 3.26 -1.42 -29.80
CA GLY A 508 2.78 -2.59 -30.54
C GLY A 508 3.73 -3.79 -30.56
N GLY A 509 4.86 -3.71 -29.89
CA GLY A 509 5.84 -4.78 -29.72
C GLY A 509 5.54 -5.71 -28.55
N ASP A 510 6.37 -6.71 -28.37
CA ASP A 510 6.37 -7.63 -27.23
C ASP A 510 7.35 -7.18 -26.12
N SER A 511 8.13 -6.14 -26.37
CA SER A 511 8.99 -5.48 -25.40
C SER A 511 8.68 -3.99 -25.34
N PHE A 512 8.90 -3.40 -24.18
CA PHE A 512 8.71 -1.97 -23.93
C PHE A 512 9.63 -1.50 -22.82
N SER A 513 10.19 -0.31 -22.95
CA SER A 513 11.02 0.31 -21.91
C SER A 513 10.34 1.57 -21.40
N ILE A 514 10.24 1.68 -20.08
CA ILE A 514 9.76 2.88 -19.40
C ILE A 514 10.97 3.63 -18.87
N HIS A 515 11.05 4.91 -19.21
CA HIS A 515 12.02 5.82 -18.59
C HIS A 515 11.34 6.52 -17.42
N GLU A 516 11.85 6.23 -16.25
CA GLU A 516 11.32 6.78 -15.03
C GLU A 516 11.83 8.21 -14.77
N ALA A 517 11.12 8.94 -13.90
CA ALA A 517 11.47 10.33 -13.59
C ALA A 517 12.83 10.47 -12.87
N ASP A 518 13.32 9.41 -12.25
CA ASP A 518 14.62 9.33 -11.57
C ASP A 518 15.80 9.02 -12.54
N GLY A 519 15.49 8.87 -13.82
CA GLY A 519 16.47 8.55 -14.86
C GLY A 519 16.76 7.06 -15.03
N THR A 520 16.14 6.19 -14.26
CA THR A 520 16.26 4.73 -14.41
C THR A 520 15.36 4.20 -15.51
N THR A 521 15.69 3.03 -16.06
CA THR A 521 14.91 2.37 -17.10
C THR A 521 14.32 1.07 -16.56
N THR A 522 13.03 0.88 -16.78
CA THR A 522 12.35 -0.39 -16.55
C THR A 522 12.10 -1.07 -17.88
N THR A 523 12.70 -2.22 -18.11
CA THR A 523 12.50 -3.02 -19.33
C THR A 523 11.44 -4.09 -19.09
N ILE A 524 10.47 -4.18 -20.00
CA ILE A 524 9.30 -5.05 -19.90
C ILE A 524 9.23 -5.95 -21.11
N ALA A 525 9.08 -7.23 -20.91
CA ALA A 525 8.82 -8.22 -21.94
C ALA A 525 7.45 -8.87 -21.72
N LEU A 526 6.67 -8.99 -22.78
CA LEU A 526 5.34 -9.63 -22.78
C LEU A 526 5.44 -11.04 -23.35
N THR A 527 5.04 -12.03 -22.55
CA THR A 527 4.76 -13.37 -23.02
C THR A 527 3.25 -13.52 -23.20
N LYS A 528 2.80 -13.94 -24.38
CA LYS A 528 1.37 -13.96 -24.69
C LYS A 528 0.97 -15.11 -25.61
N THR A 529 -0.32 -15.46 -25.51
CA THR A 529 -1.06 -16.19 -26.55
C THR A 529 -2.30 -15.38 -26.92
N ASP A 530 -2.85 -15.63 -28.11
CA ASP A 530 -4.04 -14.91 -28.55
C ASP A 530 -5.25 -15.21 -27.66
N LEU A 531 -6.02 -14.16 -27.36
CA LEU A 531 -7.29 -14.29 -26.67
C LEU A 531 -8.36 -14.79 -27.61
N LYS A 532 -9.10 -15.79 -27.19
CA LYS A 532 -10.22 -16.35 -27.92
C LYS A 532 -11.51 -16.25 -27.10
N PHE A 533 -12.57 -15.86 -27.77
CA PHE A 533 -13.90 -15.75 -27.21
C PHE A 533 -14.85 -16.69 -27.94
N ASP A 534 -15.90 -17.14 -27.27
CA ASP A 534 -16.95 -17.90 -27.89
C ASP A 534 -17.94 -17.02 -28.66
N THR A 535 -18.95 -17.64 -29.26
CA THR A 535 -20.00 -16.93 -29.98
C THR A 535 -20.95 -16.16 -29.05
N SER A 536 -20.92 -16.43 -27.76
CA SER A 536 -21.68 -15.70 -26.73
C SER A 536 -20.90 -14.52 -26.13
N GLY A 537 -19.63 -14.33 -26.56
CA GLY A 537 -18.76 -13.25 -26.06
C GLY A 537 -18.03 -13.57 -24.77
N SER A 538 -18.07 -14.83 -24.31
CA SER A 538 -17.36 -15.29 -23.13
C SER A 538 -15.92 -15.69 -23.46
N TYR A 539 -14.99 -15.44 -22.55
CA TYR A 539 -13.59 -15.83 -22.69
C TYR A 539 -13.43 -17.35 -22.70
N ILE A 540 -12.68 -17.89 -23.68
CA ILE A 540 -12.37 -19.31 -23.80
C ILE A 540 -10.92 -19.59 -23.38
N SER A 541 -9.97 -18.87 -23.98
CA SER A 541 -8.55 -19.14 -23.81
C SER A 541 -7.69 -17.96 -24.20
N GLY A 542 -6.49 -17.95 -23.66
CA GLY A 542 -5.44 -16.98 -23.85
C GLY A 542 -4.60 -16.92 -22.59
N SER A 543 -3.37 -16.48 -22.71
CA SER A 543 -2.51 -16.24 -21.56
C SER A 543 -1.64 -15.02 -21.82
N ALA A 544 -1.30 -14.30 -20.79
CA ALA A 544 -0.32 -13.24 -20.84
C ALA A 544 0.45 -13.16 -19.53
N GLY A 545 1.69 -12.72 -19.62
CA GLY A 545 2.54 -12.48 -18.47
C GLY A 545 3.56 -11.39 -18.81
N LEU A 546 3.97 -10.63 -17.83
CA LEU A 546 5.00 -9.62 -17.96
C LEU A 546 6.24 -10.04 -17.21
N SER A 547 7.38 -9.88 -17.83
CA SER A 547 8.71 -9.96 -17.20
C SER A 547 9.26 -8.55 -17.12
N LEU A 548 9.54 -8.07 -15.91
CA LEU A 548 10.09 -6.75 -15.69
C LEU A 548 11.51 -6.85 -15.12
N SER A 549 12.39 -6.01 -15.66
CA SER A 549 13.76 -5.83 -15.19
C SER A 549 13.99 -4.35 -14.93
N TYR A 550 14.57 -4.03 -13.79
CA TYR A 550 14.68 -2.68 -13.25
C TYR A 550 16.14 -2.27 -13.12
N GLU A 551 16.42 -1.00 -13.40
CA GLU A 551 17.73 -0.38 -13.14
C GLU A 551 17.79 0.35 -11.79
N ASN A 552 16.66 0.52 -11.10
CA ASN A 552 16.57 1.17 -9.79
C ASN A 552 17.04 0.30 -8.62
N GLY A 553 17.59 -0.90 -8.88
CA GLY A 553 18.01 -1.86 -7.87
C GLY A 553 16.92 -2.79 -7.33
N ALA A 554 15.70 -2.69 -7.83
CA ALA A 554 14.65 -3.63 -7.51
C ALA A 554 14.92 -5.01 -8.13
N ALA A 555 14.43 -6.07 -7.48
CA ALA A 555 14.56 -7.42 -8.00
C ALA A 555 13.72 -7.61 -9.27
N PRO A 556 14.23 -8.32 -10.29
CA PRO A 556 13.43 -8.70 -11.46
C PRO A 556 12.15 -9.44 -11.05
N GLN A 557 11.05 -9.17 -11.73
CA GLN A 557 9.76 -9.74 -11.35
C GLN A 557 8.99 -10.29 -12.55
N GLN A 558 8.13 -11.26 -12.24
CA GLN A 558 7.18 -11.83 -13.19
C GLN A 558 5.77 -11.49 -12.71
N VAL A 559 4.94 -10.97 -13.59
CA VAL A 559 3.54 -10.64 -13.30
C VAL A 559 2.64 -11.49 -14.17
N ALA A 560 1.83 -12.33 -13.56
CA ALA A 560 0.81 -13.10 -14.27
C ALA A 560 -0.38 -12.19 -14.60
N ILE A 561 -0.85 -12.24 -15.85
CA ILE A 561 -2.03 -11.48 -16.27
C ILE A 561 -3.23 -12.41 -16.33
N ASN A 562 -4.21 -12.18 -15.48
CA ASN A 562 -5.49 -12.89 -15.50
C ASN A 562 -6.46 -12.21 -16.46
N LEU A 563 -6.91 -12.94 -17.46
CA LEU A 563 -7.78 -12.47 -18.54
C LEU A 563 -9.19 -13.10 -18.49
N ALA A 564 -9.45 -13.97 -17.52
CA ALA A 564 -10.67 -14.80 -17.49
C ALA A 564 -11.97 -13.98 -17.30
N ALA A 565 -11.88 -12.77 -16.76
CA ALA A 565 -13.04 -11.91 -16.51
C ALA A 565 -13.32 -10.91 -17.65
N ILE A 566 -12.61 -11.04 -18.77
CA ILE A 566 -12.84 -10.19 -19.95
C ILE A 566 -14.02 -10.80 -20.76
N THR A 567 -14.86 -9.92 -21.27
CA THR A 567 -15.96 -10.28 -22.15
C THR A 567 -15.83 -9.58 -23.51
N GLN A 568 -16.50 -10.11 -24.53
CA GLN A 568 -16.54 -9.53 -25.87
C GLN A 568 -17.97 -9.35 -26.35
N TYR A 569 -18.61 -8.25 -25.96
CA TYR A 569 -19.95 -7.90 -26.41
C TYR A 569 -19.95 -6.68 -27.34
N SER A 570 -21.03 -6.52 -28.10
CA SER A 570 -21.27 -5.31 -28.90
C SER A 570 -21.39 -4.09 -27.99
N GLY A 571 -20.76 -2.97 -28.38
CA GLY A 571 -20.80 -1.71 -27.64
C GLY A 571 -19.43 -1.06 -27.54
N THR A 572 -19.16 -0.32 -26.47
CA THR A 572 -17.88 0.33 -26.21
C THR A 572 -16.91 -0.62 -25.52
N SER A 573 -15.62 -0.48 -25.84
CA SER A 573 -14.57 -1.13 -25.06
C SER A 573 -14.38 -0.38 -23.74
N THR A 574 -14.56 -1.10 -22.63
CA THR A 574 -14.47 -0.54 -21.27
C THR A 574 -13.43 -1.24 -20.42
N ILE A 575 -12.55 -2.03 -21.06
CA ILE A 575 -11.55 -2.86 -20.38
C ILE A 575 -10.79 -2.07 -19.32
N ALA A 576 -10.61 -2.66 -18.17
CA ALA A 576 -9.91 -2.08 -17.03
C ALA A 576 -8.96 -3.10 -16.42
N ALA A 577 -7.82 -2.62 -15.96
CA ALA A 577 -6.81 -3.41 -15.25
C ALA A 577 -6.83 -3.10 -13.75
N ASP A 578 -6.59 -4.12 -12.94
CA ASP A 578 -6.33 -4.03 -11.52
C ASP A 578 -5.13 -4.90 -11.16
N SER A 579 -4.41 -4.58 -10.10
CA SER A 579 -3.22 -5.31 -9.67
C SER A 579 -3.18 -5.49 -8.16
N ASP A 580 -2.58 -6.58 -7.71
CA ASP A 580 -2.46 -6.96 -6.30
C ASP A 580 -1.34 -6.24 -5.54
N GLY A 581 -0.48 -5.51 -6.24
CA GLY A 581 0.60 -4.72 -5.65
C GLY A 581 0.17 -3.37 -5.11
N ASN A 582 0.95 -2.83 -4.20
CA ASN A 582 0.76 -1.47 -3.68
C ASN A 582 2.07 -0.83 -3.24
N ALA A 583 2.12 0.49 -3.29
CA ALA A 583 3.19 1.27 -2.67
C ALA A 583 3.13 1.18 -1.15
N ALA A 584 4.22 1.53 -0.48
CA ALA A 584 4.20 1.74 0.97
C ALA A 584 3.20 2.85 1.34
N GLY A 585 2.58 2.72 2.49
CA GLY A 585 1.61 3.70 2.98
C GLY A 585 1.63 3.81 4.49
N THR A 586 1.06 4.89 5.02
CA THR A 586 0.84 5.07 6.45
C THR A 586 -0.65 5.11 6.75
N LEU A 587 -1.04 4.59 7.90
CA LEU A 587 -2.44 4.57 8.33
C LEU A 587 -2.97 6.01 8.44
N SER A 588 -4.04 6.29 7.71
CA SER A 588 -4.70 7.60 7.62
C SER A 588 -5.99 7.65 8.44
N ASN A 589 -6.83 6.62 8.33
CA ASN A 589 -8.12 6.55 9.01
C ASN A 589 -8.42 5.13 9.46
N VAL A 590 -9.27 5.00 10.46
CA VAL A 590 -9.75 3.72 10.99
C VAL A 590 -11.26 3.76 11.07
N ASP A 591 -11.92 2.78 10.47
CA ASP A 591 -13.37 2.61 10.48
C ASP A 591 -13.74 1.24 11.08
N ILE A 592 -14.85 1.20 11.79
CA ILE A 592 -15.42 -0.05 12.34
C ILE A 592 -16.68 -0.37 11.55
N ASP A 593 -16.84 -1.61 11.10
CA ASP A 593 -18.03 -2.04 10.37
C ASP A 593 -19.09 -2.68 11.27
N SER A 594 -20.23 -3.04 10.70
CA SER A 594 -21.36 -3.67 11.41
C SER A 594 -21.06 -5.08 11.94
N GLN A 595 -19.93 -5.66 11.60
CA GLN A 595 -19.46 -6.94 12.15
C GLN A 595 -18.39 -6.76 13.23
N GLY A 596 -18.08 -5.50 13.58
CA GLY A 596 -17.02 -5.17 14.52
C GLY A 596 -15.61 -5.32 13.96
N VAL A 597 -15.48 -5.43 12.63
CA VAL A 597 -14.17 -5.45 11.96
C VAL A 597 -13.65 -4.04 11.84
N ILE A 598 -12.45 -3.84 12.31
CA ILE A 598 -11.74 -2.57 12.26
C ILE A 598 -10.89 -2.56 11.01
N THR A 599 -11.21 -1.66 10.08
CA THR A 599 -10.52 -1.51 8.80
C THR A 599 -9.72 -0.22 8.80
N GLY A 600 -8.42 -0.34 8.54
CA GLY A 600 -7.53 0.79 8.33
C GLY A 600 -7.53 1.22 6.87
N THR A 601 -7.65 2.52 6.62
CA THR A 601 -7.43 3.12 5.29
C THR A 601 -6.05 3.77 5.30
N TYR A 602 -5.21 3.40 4.33
CA TYR A 602 -3.83 3.86 4.22
C TYR A 602 -3.68 4.95 3.17
N THR A 603 -2.61 5.74 3.27
CA THR A 603 -2.32 6.85 2.33
C THR A 603 -2.10 6.39 0.88
N ASN A 604 -1.77 5.11 0.67
CA ASN A 604 -1.69 4.48 -0.64
C ASN A 604 -3.05 4.05 -1.21
N GLY A 605 -4.17 4.35 -0.52
CA GLY A 605 -5.54 3.99 -0.89
C GLY A 605 -5.94 2.56 -0.53
N VAL A 606 -5.05 1.74 0.01
CA VAL A 606 -5.37 0.37 0.43
C VAL A 606 -6.20 0.40 1.70
N ARG A 607 -7.25 -0.42 1.72
CA ARG A 607 -8.06 -0.70 2.91
C ARG A 607 -7.74 -2.10 3.41
N GLN A 608 -7.25 -2.20 4.64
CA GLN A 608 -6.86 -3.47 5.25
C GLN A 608 -7.58 -3.69 6.56
N LYS A 609 -8.03 -4.92 6.79
CA LYS A 609 -8.56 -5.32 8.08
C LYS A 609 -7.42 -5.37 9.10
N GLU A 610 -7.58 -4.66 10.20
CA GLU A 610 -6.57 -4.53 11.25
C GLU A 610 -6.88 -5.39 12.47
N ALA A 611 -8.16 -5.46 12.84
CA ALA A 611 -8.63 -6.25 13.97
C ALA A 611 -10.14 -6.49 13.87
N GLN A 612 -10.66 -7.34 14.75
CA GLN A 612 -12.10 -7.50 14.95
C GLN A 612 -12.38 -7.47 16.45
N ILE A 613 -13.40 -6.74 16.86
CA ILE A 613 -13.86 -6.69 18.25
C ILE A 613 -14.44 -8.04 18.61
N ALA A 614 -13.94 -8.64 19.68
CA ALA A 614 -14.49 -9.88 20.23
C ALA A 614 -15.69 -9.57 21.12
N MET A 615 -16.70 -10.39 20.98
CA MET A 615 -17.90 -10.30 21.78
C MET A 615 -18.15 -11.59 22.56
N ALA A 616 -18.74 -11.46 23.72
CA ALA A 616 -19.14 -12.58 24.55
C ALA A 616 -20.66 -12.71 24.61
N GLN A 617 -21.15 -13.92 24.52
CA GLN A 617 -22.53 -14.27 24.76
C GLN A 617 -22.61 -15.28 25.92
N PHE A 618 -23.56 -15.09 26.79
CA PHE A 618 -23.79 -15.96 27.96
C PHE A 618 -25.14 -16.66 27.83
N ASN A 619 -25.21 -17.91 28.27
CA ASN A 619 -26.47 -18.66 28.32
C ASN A 619 -27.48 -18.00 29.27
N ASN A 620 -27.01 -17.38 30.35
CA ASN A 620 -27.83 -16.65 31.28
C ASN A 620 -27.24 -15.27 31.59
N PRO A 621 -27.50 -14.23 30.75
CA PRO A 621 -27.01 -12.89 31.00
C PRO A 621 -27.46 -12.25 32.29
N SER A 622 -28.64 -12.64 32.80
CA SER A 622 -29.16 -12.12 34.07
C SER A 622 -28.36 -12.58 35.29
N GLY A 623 -27.56 -13.63 35.14
CA GLY A 623 -26.64 -14.11 36.18
C GLY A 623 -25.36 -13.29 36.32
N LEU A 624 -25.09 -12.34 35.43
CA LEU A 624 -23.88 -11.48 35.48
C LEU A 624 -23.91 -10.57 36.72
N THR A 625 -22.77 -10.45 37.38
CA THR A 625 -22.60 -9.55 38.54
C THR A 625 -22.22 -8.15 38.05
N LYS A 626 -22.96 -7.12 38.47
CA LYS A 626 -22.72 -5.72 38.15
C LYS A 626 -21.65 -5.14 39.08
N LEU A 627 -20.57 -4.60 38.52
CA LEU A 627 -19.44 -4.04 39.29
C LEU A 627 -19.44 -2.50 39.37
N GLY A 628 -20.35 -1.82 38.68
CA GLY A 628 -20.33 -0.37 38.47
C GLY A 628 -19.65 0.02 37.17
N GLY A 629 -19.84 1.28 36.74
CA GLY A 629 -19.28 1.77 35.47
C GLY A 629 -19.77 1.02 34.24
N ASN A 630 -20.96 0.40 34.30
CA ASN A 630 -21.54 -0.48 33.27
C ASN A 630 -20.70 -1.71 32.92
N LEU A 631 -19.88 -2.15 33.90
CA LEU A 631 -19.10 -3.38 33.81
C LEU A 631 -19.82 -4.55 34.48
N TYR A 632 -19.72 -5.70 33.86
CA TYR A 632 -20.25 -6.94 34.31
C TYR A 632 -19.14 -7.99 34.47
N GLN A 633 -19.29 -8.89 35.42
CA GLN A 633 -18.38 -10.01 35.65
C GLN A 633 -19.16 -11.31 35.67
N GLU A 634 -18.53 -12.37 35.27
CA GLU A 634 -19.10 -13.74 35.37
C GLU A 634 -19.40 -14.13 36.82
N SER A 635 -20.48 -14.84 36.98
CA SER A 635 -20.84 -15.51 38.25
C SER A 635 -21.04 -17.00 38.01
N ASN A 636 -21.22 -17.75 39.09
CA ASN A 636 -21.46 -19.20 39.00
C ASN A 636 -22.76 -19.57 38.29
N ASN A 637 -23.65 -18.60 38.00
CA ASN A 637 -24.95 -18.82 37.36
C ASN A 637 -25.07 -18.21 35.97
N THR A 638 -23.97 -17.76 35.37
CA THR A 638 -23.98 -17.22 33.99
C THR A 638 -24.01 -18.31 32.94
N GLY A 639 -23.66 -19.54 33.29
CA GLY A 639 -23.52 -20.67 32.38
C GLY A 639 -22.24 -20.54 31.50
N THR A 640 -22.20 -21.31 30.43
CA THR A 640 -21.08 -21.25 29.47
C THR A 640 -21.10 -19.96 28.69
N ARG A 641 -19.92 -19.40 28.47
CA ARG A 641 -19.72 -18.24 27.56
C ARG A 641 -19.28 -18.71 26.20
N THR A 642 -19.76 -18.03 25.17
CA THR A 642 -19.26 -18.16 23.80
C THR A 642 -18.59 -16.84 23.43
N ILE A 643 -17.32 -16.89 22.98
CA ILE A 643 -16.60 -15.72 22.51
C ILE A 643 -16.32 -15.91 21.03
N SER A 644 -16.75 -14.93 20.21
CA SER A 644 -16.53 -14.91 18.76
C SER A 644 -16.73 -13.50 18.20
N GLY A 645 -16.73 -13.35 16.89
CA GLY A 645 -17.19 -12.14 16.21
C GLY A 645 -18.68 -11.88 16.37
N ALA A 646 -19.12 -10.65 16.17
CA ALA A 646 -20.53 -10.27 16.37
C ALA A 646 -21.50 -11.12 15.53
N ALA A 647 -21.17 -11.36 14.27
CA ALA A 647 -22.01 -12.13 13.35
C ALA A 647 -22.19 -13.59 13.78
N ASP A 648 -21.14 -14.20 14.32
CA ASP A 648 -21.14 -15.64 14.71
C ASP A 648 -22.05 -15.93 15.90
N ILE A 649 -22.25 -14.92 16.76
CA ILE A 649 -23.14 -15.02 17.94
C ILE A 649 -24.50 -14.38 17.71
N GLY A 650 -24.85 -14.07 16.44
CA GLY A 650 -26.14 -13.47 16.08
C GLY A 650 -26.35 -12.07 16.63
N THR A 651 -25.28 -11.31 16.87
CA THR A 651 -25.31 -9.94 17.35
C THR A 651 -25.07 -8.97 16.20
N GLU A 652 -25.93 -7.96 16.05
CA GLU A 652 -25.78 -6.92 15.05
C GLU A 652 -25.25 -5.64 15.69
N LEU A 653 -24.25 -5.04 15.07
CA LEU A 653 -23.66 -3.79 15.53
C LEU A 653 -24.08 -2.63 14.60
N THR A 654 -24.28 -1.48 15.20
CA THR A 654 -24.45 -0.20 14.47
C THR A 654 -23.26 0.68 14.78
N THR A 655 -22.60 1.14 13.72
CA THR A 655 -21.40 1.97 13.81
C THR A 655 -21.74 3.43 13.98
N SER A 656 -20.80 4.21 14.50
CA SER A 656 -20.97 5.65 14.77
C SER A 656 -22.18 5.95 15.63
N ALA A 657 -22.54 5.05 16.54
CA ALA A 657 -23.71 5.12 17.39
C ALA A 657 -23.43 4.52 18.77
N LEU A 658 -24.26 4.87 19.75
CA LEU A 658 -24.21 4.31 21.10
C LEU A 658 -25.59 3.75 21.49
N GLU A 659 -25.57 2.64 22.24
CA GLU A 659 -26.77 2.07 22.83
C GLU A 659 -27.16 2.88 24.07
N MET A 660 -28.35 3.44 24.10
CA MET A 660 -28.89 4.15 25.26
C MET A 660 -29.42 3.17 26.31
N ALA A 661 -29.71 3.67 27.49
CA ALA A 661 -30.39 2.88 28.50
C ALA A 661 -31.73 2.32 27.98
N ASN A 662 -32.07 1.10 28.38
CA ASN A 662 -33.38 0.50 28.07
C ASN A 662 -34.47 0.88 29.12
N VAL A 663 -34.38 2.11 29.64
CA VAL A 663 -35.28 2.63 30.68
C VAL A 663 -36.38 3.44 30.03
N ASP A 664 -37.64 3.05 30.18
CA ASP A 664 -38.79 3.87 29.85
C ASP A 664 -39.14 4.77 31.04
N LEU A 665 -38.99 6.07 30.89
CA LEU A 665 -39.29 7.04 31.95
C LEU A 665 -40.74 7.03 32.37
N ALA A 666 -41.67 6.85 31.41
CA ALA A 666 -43.11 6.86 31.74
C ALA A 666 -43.49 5.66 32.63
N ASP A 667 -42.96 4.50 32.26
CA ASP A 667 -43.13 3.27 33.08
C ASP A 667 -42.49 3.41 34.46
N GLN A 668 -41.27 3.94 34.53
CA GLN A 668 -40.56 4.13 35.80
C GLN A 668 -41.26 5.17 36.69
N PHE A 669 -41.82 6.26 36.16
CA PHE A 669 -42.59 7.20 36.95
C PHE A 669 -43.91 6.60 37.42
N SER A 670 -44.59 5.81 36.60
CA SER A 670 -45.81 5.08 36.98
C SER A 670 -45.47 4.09 38.11
N ASP A 671 -44.43 3.32 37.97
CA ASP A 671 -43.96 2.39 39.00
C ASP A 671 -43.57 3.09 40.30
N MET A 672 -42.93 4.27 40.21
CA MET A 672 -42.60 5.09 41.37
C MET A 672 -43.87 5.53 42.12
N ILE A 673 -44.88 6.02 41.42
CA ILE A 673 -46.14 6.47 42.00
C ILE A 673 -46.84 5.30 42.67
N ILE A 674 -46.95 4.13 42.03
CA ILE A 674 -47.55 2.91 42.58
C ILE A 674 -46.80 2.48 43.82
N THR A 675 -45.46 2.45 43.78
CA THR A 675 -44.61 2.06 44.90
C THR A 675 -44.72 3.02 46.06
N GLN A 676 -44.77 4.33 45.80
CA GLN A 676 -44.96 5.38 46.78
C GLN A 676 -46.35 5.24 47.46
N ARG A 677 -47.42 4.99 46.71
CA ARG A 677 -48.74 4.74 47.26
C ARG A 677 -48.81 3.43 48.07
N GLY A 678 -48.14 2.37 47.60
CA GLY A 678 -48.00 1.12 48.34
C GLY A 678 -47.29 1.33 49.65
N PHE A 679 -46.20 2.09 49.67
CA PHE A 679 -45.47 2.45 50.87
C PHE A 679 -46.35 3.24 51.86
N GLN A 680 -47.07 4.29 51.35
CA GLN A 680 -47.98 5.09 52.17
C GLN A 680 -49.10 4.24 52.79
N SER A 681 -49.67 3.31 52.02
CA SER A 681 -50.74 2.40 52.48
C SER A 681 -50.24 1.48 53.60
N ASN A 682 -49.05 0.88 53.43
CA ASN A 682 -48.47 0.04 54.44
C ASN A 682 -48.08 0.84 55.71
N SER A 683 -47.61 2.08 55.56
CA SER A 683 -47.33 2.98 56.68
C SER A 683 -48.63 3.33 57.43
N LYS A 684 -49.72 3.60 56.71
CA LYS A 684 -51.04 3.88 57.34
C LYS A 684 -51.56 2.69 58.08
N MET A 685 -51.39 1.44 57.61
CA MET A 685 -51.74 0.21 58.32
C MET A 685 -51.02 0.07 59.68
N ILE A 686 -49.74 0.49 59.76
CA ILE A 686 -49.00 0.52 60.98
C ILE A 686 -49.61 1.52 61.97
N THR A 687 -49.87 2.78 61.48
CA THR A 687 -50.47 3.81 62.33
C THR A 687 -51.83 3.40 62.87
N VAL A 688 -52.74 2.85 62.02
CA VAL A 688 -54.05 2.39 62.41
C VAL A 688 -53.95 1.19 63.37
N SER A 689 -53.01 0.29 63.19
CA SER A 689 -52.76 -0.83 64.11
C SER A 689 -52.22 -0.35 65.44
N ASP A 690 -51.44 0.67 65.52
CA ASP A 690 -50.95 1.34 66.70
C ASP A 690 -52.07 2.05 67.45
N GLU A 691 -52.91 2.85 66.76
CA GLU A 691 -54.11 3.49 67.30
C GLU A 691 -55.06 2.44 67.93
N MET A 692 -55.27 1.29 67.30
CA MET A 692 -56.07 0.21 67.76
C MET A 692 -55.46 -0.47 69.00
N LEU A 693 -54.11 -0.61 69.07
CA LEU A 693 -53.40 -1.11 70.20
C LEU A 693 -53.51 -0.19 71.42
N GLU A 694 -53.35 1.11 71.16
CA GLU A 694 -53.50 2.14 72.19
C GLU A 694 -54.94 2.13 72.80
N THR A 695 -55.96 2.07 71.90
CA THR A 695 -57.35 1.94 72.33
C THR A 695 -57.56 0.70 73.15
N LEU A 696 -57.02 -0.45 72.80
CA LEU A 696 -57.12 -1.70 73.53
C LEU A 696 -56.42 -1.65 74.88
N ILE A 697 -55.27 -0.96 74.96
CA ILE A 697 -54.58 -0.74 76.24
C ILE A 697 -55.40 0.15 77.17
N ASN A 698 -55.99 1.24 76.55
CA ASN A 698 -56.82 2.19 77.29
C ASN A 698 -58.15 1.55 77.75
N MET A 699 -58.68 0.56 76.98
CA MET A 699 -59.90 -0.21 77.42
C MET A 699 -59.61 -1.19 78.56
N LYS A 700 -58.33 -1.54 78.89
CA LYS A 700 -57.94 -2.41 79.95
C LYS A 700 -57.59 -1.63 81.20
N ARG A 701 -57.62 -0.34 81.23
CA ARG A 701 -57.59 0.56 82.35
C ARG A 701 -59.03 0.89 82.73
#